data_7466f2e545d2f09784edc2559ccd4f2e
#
_entry.id   7466f2e545d2f09784edc2559ccd4f2e
#
_cell.length_a   1.000
_cell.length_b   1.000
_cell.length_c   1.000
_cell.angle_alpha   90.00
_cell.angle_beta   90.00
_cell.angle_gamma   90.00
#
_symmetry.space_group_name_H-M   'P 1'
#
loop_
_entity.id
_entity.type
_entity.pdbx_description
1 polymer ?
#
loop_
_entity_poly.entity_id
_entity_poly.type
_entity_poly.pdbx_seq_one_letter_code
_entity_poly.pdbx_strand_id
1 'polypeptide(L)'
;MIVKIVRDGGRNKISVDGKTVDSLAFKSFRPTENNVGDFYAAGVRIFHVYCSGMRSGINMLYSLYGEPWVGDGEYRFEVFDRQMEFFEKNAPEGYVFVNIQLDTRDWWLREHEGLPSSFTHLSQVAADEDYRRDTAEFLKAMLRHAEDRWGDRILGYYLVGGHTNEWFSDFDYEASHPTKLAAYRRYTEDQKAKIPTGNRLIRPSREIFLDPTEDRDVIEYRRFHARLISDTVLYFCREAQEVLCHNKPLGVFFGYIMELSGERMWNAGHLDLDRVNGSPDIDLIATPSSYRFRQYEDFGAHMTLDDSLELSGKVYFASFDNLTCTVPTLESNTRRICGDESTMDALYQLIHKFKRLDTLQTYEKTVQGMRREMMLRLAKRCGTWWFDMLEGWYYDDRLMDEVRRLRLLSERLDSLEMNSASEICVLADCESLYYVNKCSGMNDELITEQREGLGRLGAPYDLYSMSDLPSIDIEKYKLFIFLNAYSLTDEQRRIIKERVMSGGRSTLFVGAPDYISDRGVSLARVEELLGMKLSRLGVDEARSMGFGTEYGYGEAKSPTFFINDESVLRLGEFKQSGQCSLGSVDRGDHTVYYSSLGHIHADVLREIARLAGVHIYAEGGVPVYVNDALIGVYNTDDGVTAVSLPEDGEYEEIFSGKRYVTECGKVALPTGKSPAQMLRRIK
;
A
#
# COMPACT_ATOMS: atom_id res chain seq x y z
N MET A 1 -0.25 26.35 16.26
CA MET A 1 0.69 25.72 15.28
C MET A 1 -0.08 25.32 14.02
N ILE A 2 0.42 25.72 12.83
CA ILE A 2 -0.16 25.36 11.53
C ILE A 2 0.71 24.28 10.90
N VAL A 3 0.08 23.20 10.47
CA VAL A 3 0.75 22.07 9.80
C VAL A 3 0.14 21.83 8.43
N LYS A 4 0.97 21.78 7.40
CA LYS A 4 0.55 21.60 6.00
C LYS A 4 1.42 20.57 5.29
N ILE A 5 0.88 20.00 4.23
CA ILE A 5 1.71 19.27 3.27
C ILE A 5 2.23 20.26 2.22
N VAL A 6 3.52 20.19 1.95
CA VAL A 6 4.21 21.06 0.97
C VAL A 6 5.05 20.21 0.03
N ARG A 7 5.18 20.64 -1.22
CA ARG A 7 6.12 20.05 -2.17
C ARG A 7 7.50 20.66 -1.97
N ASP A 8 8.48 19.86 -1.62
CA ASP A 8 9.86 20.32 -1.40
C ASP A 8 10.87 19.21 -1.73
N GLY A 9 11.93 19.53 -2.48
CA GLY A 9 12.97 18.59 -2.87
C GLY A 9 12.44 17.36 -3.63
N GLY A 10 11.48 17.54 -4.54
CA GLY A 10 10.91 16.47 -5.35
C GLY A 10 9.93 15.55 -4.64
N ARG A 11 9.50 15.84 -3.39
CA ARG A 11 8.62 15.01 -2.57
C ARG A 11 7.62 15.83 -1.74
N ASN A 12 6.54 15.18 -1.31
CA ASN A 12 5.58 15.78 -0.39
C ASN A 12 6.10 15.65 1.04
N LYS A 13 6.17 16.74 1.77
CA LYS A 13 6.70 16.82 3.14
C LYS A 13 5.69 17.47 4.08
N ILE A 14 5.77 17.11 5.35
CA ILE A 14 5.04 17.79 6.42
C ILE A 14 5.81 19.08 6.78
N SER A 15 5.10 20.20 6.83
CA SER A 15 5.64 21.49 7.22
C SER A 15 4.91 22.00 8.46
N VAL A 16 5.66 22.39 9.48
CA VAL A 16 5.17 22.98 10.73
C VAL A 16 5.58 24.46 10.72
N ASP A 17 4.60 25.36 10.71
CA ASP A 17 4.81 26.81 10.67
C ASP A 17 5.84 27.25 9.59
N GLY A 18 5.79 26.59 8.41
CA GLY A 18 6.65 26.87 7.26
C GLY A 18 8.01 26.18 7.26
N LYS A 19 8.30 25.30 8.24
CA LYS A 19 9.53 24.49 8.29
C LYS A 19 9.19 23.01 8.09
N THR A 20 9.88 22.35 7.18
CA THR A 20 9.71 20.90 6.98
C THR A 20 10.24 20.09 8.15
N VAL A 21 9.56 18.99 8.48
CA VAL A 21 9.96 18.04 9.52
C VAL A 21 10.23 16.68 8.90
N ASP A 22 11.18 15.93 9.47
CA ASP A 22 11.49 14.58 9.01
C ASP A 22 10.33 13.63 9.36
N SER A 23 9.84 12.90 8.36
CA SER A 23 8.72 11.96 8.49
C SER A 23 9.15 10.59 9.03
N LEU A 24 10.08 10.58 10.01
CA LEU A 24 10.45 9.39 10.78
C LEU A 24 9.75 9.45 12.15
N ALA A 25 8.93 8.46 12.46
CA ALA A 25 8.10 8.43 13.64
C ALA A 25 8.26 7.14 14.47
N PHE A 26 7.75 7.16 15.68
CA PHE A 26 7.60 5.99 16.55
C PHE A 26 6.13 5.78 16.90
N LYS A 27 5.71 4.52 16.90
CA LYS A 27 4.34 4.10 17.20
C LYS A 27 4.34 2.91 18.15
N SER A 28 3.45 2.90 19.14
CA SER A 28 3.21 1.76 20.03
C SER A 28 1.77 1.77 20.54
N PHE A 29 1.18 0.60 20.76
CA PHE A 29 -0.05 0.47 21.57
C PHE A 29 0.26 0.52 23.07
N ARG A 30 1.51 0.30 23.45
CA ARG A 30 2.00 0.38 24.84
C ARG A 30 3.18 1.34 24.95
N PRO A 31 2.94 2.65 24.85
CA PRO A 31 4.00 3.63 25.08
C PRO A 31 4.41 3.59 26.55
N THR A 32 5.71 3.44 26.82
CA THR A 32 6.33 3.42 28.13
C THR A 32 7.43 4.47 28.24
N GLU A 33 7.85 4.79 29.47
CA GLU A 33 8.98 5.70 29.68
C GLU A 33 10.24 5.21 28.96
N ASN A 34 10.45 3.88 28.89
CA ASN A 34 11.61 3.30 28.24
C ASN A 34 11.54 3.46 26.71
N ASN A 35 10.52 2.88 26.04
CA ASN A 35 10.51 2.91 24.59
C ASN A 35 10.34 4.32 24.02
N VAL A 36 9.50 5.16 24.59
CA VAL A 36 9.36 6.58 24.16
C VAL A 36 10.65 7.35 24.43
N GLY A 37 11.26 7.17 25.61
CA GLY A 37 12.51 7.81 25.99
C GLY A 37 13.69 7.41 25.11
N ASP A 38 13.81 6.12 24.78
CA ASP A 38 14.87 5.58 23.91
C ASP A 38 14.77 6.14 22.49
N PHE A 39 13.57 6.12 21.90
CA PHE A 39 13.36 6.72 20.57
C PHE A 39 13.56 8.23 20.57
N TYR A 40 13.11 8.93 21.61
CA TYR A 40 13.38 10.37 21.77
C TYR A 40 14.89 10.66 21.90
N ALA A 41 15.63 9.88 22.71
CA ALA A 41 17.08 9.98 22.85
C ALA A 41 17.82 9.64 21.54
N ALA A 42 17.27 8.74 20.71
CA ALA A 42 17.78 8.48 19.37
C ALA A 42 17.50 9.61 18.37
N GLY A 43 16.72 10.62 18.77
CA GLY A 43 16.42 11.81 17.99
C GLY A 43 15.12 11.77 17.22
N VAL A 44 14.28 10.76 17.42
CA VAL A 44 12.91 10.74 16.85
C VAL A 44 12.08 11.83 17.52
N ARG A 45 11.27 12.54 16.73
CA ARG A 45 10.47 13.68 17.20
C ARG A 45 8.99 13.56 16.91
N ILE A 46 8.54 12.47 16.27
CA ILE A 46 7.12 12.22 15.98
C ILE A 46 6.69 10.93 16.66
N PHE A 47 5.61 11.00 17.44
CA PHE A 47 5.05 9.88 18.19
C PHE A 47 3.56 9.71 17.90
N HIS A 48 2.97 8.58 18.28
CA HIS A 48 1.55 8.32 18.11
C HIS A 48 0.85 8.17 19.47
N VAL A 49 -0.34 8.77 19.58
CA VAL A 49 -1.26 8.66 20.71
C VAL A 49 -2.55 8.05 20.22
N TYR A 50 -3.15 7.17 21.01
CA TYR A 50 -4.44 6.58 20.72
C TYR A 50 -5.55 7.09 21.63
N CYS A 51 -6.61 7.65 21.05
CA CYS A 51 -7.83 8.04 21.75
C CYS A 51 -8.87 6.94 21.69
N SER A 52 -8.69 5.88 22.48
CA SER A 52 -9.63 4.79 22.55
C SER A 52 -9.37 3.88 23.74
N GLY A 53 -10.40 3.52 24.47
CA GLY A 53 -10.37 2.44 25.48
C GLY A 53 -10.78 1.09 24.93
N MET A 54 -11.02 0.98 23.62
CA MET A 54 -11.41 -0.26 22.95
C MET A 54 -10.25 -1.25 22.85
N ARG A 55 -10.60 -2.49 22.54
CA ARG A 55 -9.63 -3.55 22.26
C ARG A 55 -9.50 -3.82 20.77
N SER A 56 -8.29 -4.12 20.35
CA SER A 56 -7.98 -4.56 19.00
C SER A 56 -8.57 -5.95 18.70
N GLY A 57 -8.52 -6.34 17.42
CA GLY A 57 -8.92 -7.68 16.97
C GLY A 57 -8.12 -8.85 17.62
N ILE A 58 -7.00 -8.54 18.26
CA ILE A 58 -6.20 -9.48 19.05
C ILE A 58 -6.35 -9.26 20.57
N ASN A 59 -7.45 -8.64 20.97
CA ASN A 59 -7.83 -8.37 22.37
C ASN A 59 -6.89 -7.46 23.16
N MET A 60 -6.06 -6.67 22.52
CA MET A 60 -5.22 -5.64 23.16
C MET A 60 -5.95 -4.32 23.29
N LEU A 61 -5.72 -3.59 24.39
CA LEU A 61 -6.16 -2.20 24.53
C LEU A 61 -5.38 -1.31 23.57
N TYR A 62 -6.08 -0.44 22.85
CA TYR A 62 -5.44 0.61 22.05
C TYR A 62 -4.84 1.73 22.90
N SER A 63 -5.39 1.97 24.09
CA SER A 63 -4.82 2.87 25.09
C SER A 63 -5.02 2.32 26.49
N LEU A 64 -4.01 2.50 27.35
CA LEU A 64 -4.07 2.11 28.75
C LEU A 64 -4.78 3.15 29.64
N TYR A 65 -5.15 4.30 29.08
CA TYR A 65 -5.69 5.44 29.85
C TYR A 65 -7.22 5.42 29.94
N GLY A 66 -7.90 4.64 29.13
CA GLY A 66 -9.34 4.45 29.14
C GLY A 66 -10.07 5.06 27.93
N GLU A 67 -11.39 5.01 27.98
CA GLU A 67 -12.28 5.44 26.89
C GLU A 67 -12.68 6.90 27.08
N PRO A 68 -12.48 7.77 26.07
CA PRO A 68 -12.88 9.17 26.14
C PRO A 68 -14.37 9.39 25.86
N TRP A 69 -15.06 8.51 25.15
CA TRP A 69 -16.48 8.65 24.78
C TRP A 69 -17.34 7.65 25.55
N VAL A 70 -17.99 8.11 26.63
CA VAL A 70 -18.61 7.27 27.65
C VAL A 70 -20.13 7.30 27.69
N GLY A 71 -20.77 8.23 26.95
CA GLY A 71 -22.22 8.40 26.89
C GLY A 71 -22.59 9.42 25.82
N ASP A 72 -23.89 9.60 25.58
CA ASP A 72 -24.43 10.63 24.69
C ASP A 72 -24.06 12.02 25.21
N GLY A 73 -23.22 12.76 24.43
CA GLY A 73 -22.67 14.04 24.85
C GLY A 73 -21.72 13.96 26.09
N GLU A 74 -21.39 12.75 26.57
CA GLU A 74 -20.56 12.57 27.76
C GLU A 74 -19.13 12.15 27.38
N TYR A 75 -18.15 13.01 27.75
CA TYR A 75 -16.75 12.82 27.38
C TYR A 75 -15.83 12.86 28.60
N ARG A 76 -14.79 12.02 28.57
CA ARG A 76 -13.69 11.97 29.58
C ARG A 76 -12.37 12.32 28.92
N PHE A 77 -12.22 13.58 28.53
CA PHE A 77 -11.01 14.02 27.84
C PHE A 77 -9.76 14.02 28.73
N GLU A 78 -9.91 13.94 30.06
CA GLU A 78 -8.78 13.74 30.97
C GLU A 78 -7.99 12.46 30.73
N VAL A 79 -8.58 11.43 30.08
CA VAL A 79 -7.84 10.22 29.70
C VAL A 79 -6.88 10.49 28.54
N PHE A 80 -7.27 11.38 27.63
CA PHE A 80 -6.39 11.88 26.58
C PHE A 80 -5.33 12.84 27.13
N ASP A 81 -5.72 13.77 28.00
CA ASP A 81 -4.79 14.72 28.60
C ASP A 81 -3.64 14.02 29.35
N ARG A 82 -3.96 13.01 30.17
CA ARG A 82 -2.93 12.21 30.87
C ARG A 82 -1.97 11.52 29.89
N GLN A 83 -2.44 11.11 28.74
CA GLN A 83 -1.60 10.52 27.70
C GLN A 83 -0.66 11.59 27.09
N MET A 84 -1.19 12.77 26.81
CA MET A 84 -0.39 13.89 26.30
C MET A 84 0.65 14.38 27.33
N GLU A 85 0.28 14.46 28.62
CA GLU A 85 1.20 14.76 29.72
C GLU A 85 2.34 13.74 29.83
N PHE A 86 2.03 12.44 29.59
CA PHE A 86 3.05 11.39 29.54
C PHE A 86 4.06 11.66 28.39
N PHE A 87 3.59 12.00 27.18
CA PHE A 87 4.47 12.33 26.06
C PHE A 87 5.22 13.65 26.27
N GLU A 88 4.60 14.66 26.88
CA GLU A 88 5.29 15.90 27.24
C GLU A 88 6.45 15.65 28.19
N LYS A 89 6.29 14.78 29.18
CA LYS A 89 7.33 14.38 30.11
C LYS A 89 8.46 13.59 29.43
N ASN A 90 8.16 12.62 28.58
CA ASN A 90 9.13 11.64 28.06
C ASN A 90 9.69 12.01 26.68
N ALA A 91 9.04 12.93 25.96
CA ALA A 91 9.46 13.46 24.66
C ALA A 91 9.15 14.98 24.59
N PRO A 92 9.82 15.83 25.38
CA PRO A 92 9.43 17.23 25.61
C PRO A 92 9.41 18.10 24.35
N GLU A 93 10.19 17.80 23.32
CA GLU A 93 10.20 18.50 22.02
C GLU A 93 9.51 17.68 20.91
N GLY A 94 8.86 16.59 21.27
CA GLY A 94 8.19 15.70 20.30
C GLY A 94 6.83 16.23 19.87
N TYR A 95 6.48 15.98 18.64
CA TYR A 95 5.12 16.11 18.11
C TYR A 95 4.38 14.79 18.22
N VAL A 96 3.05 14.84 18.20
CA VAL A 96 2.22 13.64 18.20
C VAL A 96 1.24 13.62 17.03
N PHE A 97 1.06 12.45 16.44
CA PHE A 97 -0.13 12.13 15.68
C PHE A 97 -1.17 11.51 16.61
N VAL A 98 -2.39 12.02 16.59
CA VAL A 98 -3.49 11.52 17.41
C VAL A 98 -4.36 10.58 16.58
N ASN A 99 -4.46 9.31 16.99
CA ASN A 99 -5.34 8.33 16.35
C ASN A 99 -6.69 8.36 17.09
N ILE A 100 -7.75 8.79 16.43
CA ILE A 100 -9.11 8.87 16.97
C ILE A 100 -9.93 7.72 16.41
N GLN A 101 -10.37 6.80 17.28
CA GLN A 101 -11.19 5.66 16.89
C GLN A 101 -12.67 6.04 16.80
N LEU A 102 -13.27 5.77 15.66
CA LEU A 102 -14.62 6.18 15.29
C LEU A 102 -15.61 5.01 15.27
N ASP A 103 -15.29 3.92 15.93
CA ASP A 103 -16.21 2.80 16.07
C ASP A 103 -17.29 3.03 17.11
N THR A 104 -18.39 2.29 16.98
CA THR A 104 -19.47 2.25 17.99
C THR A 104 -18.94 1.78 19.34
N ARG A 105 -19.47 2.32 20.41
CA ARG A 105 -19.16 1.94 21.80
C ARG A 105 -20.23 1.03 22.37
N ASP A 106 -19.91 0.24 23.41
CA ASP A 106 -20.87 -0.66 24.06
C ASP A 106 -22.10 0.06 24.63
N TRP A 107 -21.91 1.29 25.14
CA TRP A 107 -23.03 2.10 25.61
C TRP A 107 -23.94 2.50 24.45
N TRP A 108 -23.39 2.91 23.31
CA TRP A 108 -24.11 3.33 22.12
C TRP A 108 -24.93 2.16 21.54
N LEU A 109 -24.33 0.95 21.47
CA LEU A 109 -24.99 -0.27 21.00
C LEU A 109 -26.15 -0.69 21.88
N ARG A 110 -26.10 -0.40 23.20
CA ARG A 110 -27.24 -0.65 24.11
C ARG A 110 -28.43 0.30 23.85
N GLU A 111 -28.17 1.49 23.37
CA GLU A 111 -29.20 2.46 23.05
C GLU A 111 -29.75 2.31 21.63
N HIS A 112 -29.00 1.67 20.74
CA HIS A 112 -29.35 1.40 19.33
C HIS A 112 -29.50 -0.11 19.10
N GLU A 113 -30.49 -0.71 19.75
CA GLU A 113 -30.76 -2.15 19.66
C GLU A 113 -30.90 -2.61 18.20
N GLY A 114 -30.23 -3.71 17.86
CA GLY A 114 -30.28 -4.34 16.53
C GLY A 114 -29.15 -3.95 15.58
N LEU A 115 -28.34 -2.93 15.93
CA LEU A 115 -27.12 -2.63 15.19
C LEU A 115 -25.93 -3.42 15.76
N PRO A 116 -25.07 -4.01 14.91
CA PRO A 116 -23.84 -4.66 15.36
C PRO A 116 -22.73 -3.63 15.61
N SER A 117 -21.63 -4.06 16.21
CA SER A 117 -20.45 -3.22 16.35
C SER A 117 -19.83 -2.88 14.98
N SER A 118 -19.56 -1.60 14.75
CA SER A 118 -18.88 -1.14 13.53
C SER A 118 -17.44 -1.68 13.42
N PHE A 119 -16.79 -2.01 14.53
CA PHE A 119 -15.46 -2.60 14.54
C PHE A 119 -15.38 -3.93 13.79
N THR A 120 -16.44 -4.75 13.83
CA THR A 120 -16.49 -6.05 13.15
C THR A 120 -17.47 -6.09 11.96
N HIS A 121 -18.46 -5.18 11.94
CA HIS A 121 -19.55 -5.17 10.95
C HIS A 121 -19.75 -3.78 10.36
N LEU A 122 -18.67 -3.18 9.91
CA LEU A 122 -18.62 -1.79 9.46
C LEU A 122 -19.69 -1.47 8.41
N SER A 123 -19.86 -2.31 7.38
CA SER A 123 -20.77 -2.02 6.27
C SER A 123 -22.26 -2.05 6.67
N GLN A 124 -22.60 -2.70 7.79
CA GLN A 124 -23.98 -2.71 8.29
C GLN A 124 -24.33 -1.40 9.03
N VAL A 125 -23.32 -0.77 9.63
CA VAL A 125 -23.46 0.43 10.45
C VAL A 125 -23.10 1.70 9.68
N ALA A 126 -22.23 1.61 8.71
CA ALA A 126 -21.68 2.75 7.95
C ALA A 126 -22.74 3.66 7.30
N ALA A 127 -23.91 3.12 6.95
CA ALA A 127 -25.01 3.88 6.36
C ALA A 127 -26.02 4.39 7.40
N ASP A 128 -25.84 4.09 8.68
CA ASP A 128 -26.71 4.51 9.75
C ASP A 128 -26.52 6.01 10.05
N GLU A 129 -27.62 6.76 10.09
CA GLU A 129 -27.56 8.22 10.27
C GLU A 129 -27.22 8.61 11.71
N ASP A 130 -27.70 7.84 12.70
CA ASP A 130 -27.39 8.09 14.12
C ASP A 130 -25.92 7.79 14.41
N TYR A 131 -25.38 6.67 13.90
CA TYR A 131 -23.96 6.38 14.02
C TYR A 131 -23.09 7.52 13.44
N ARG A 132 -23.42 7.98 12.25
CA ARG A 132 -22.65 9.07 11.61
C ARG A 132 -22.72 10.36 12.42
N ARG A 133 -23.91 10.77 12.83
CA ARG A 133 -24.13 12.00 13.61
C ARG A 133 -23.40 11.96 14.95
N ASP A 134 -23.68 10.93 15.75
CA ASP A 134 -23.19 10.85 17.13
C ASP A 134 -21.66 10.68 17.17
N THR A 135 -21.12 9.88 16.25
CA THR A 135 -19.65 9.73 16.11
C THR A 135 -19.01 11.03 15.62
N ALA A 136 -19.64 11.78 14.72
CA ALA A 136 -19.12 13.08 14.27
C ALA A 136 -19.18 14.14 15.39
N GLU A 137 -20.19 14.12 16.26
CA GLU A 137 -20.27 15.00 17.43
C GLU A 137 -19.14 14.71 18.42
N PHE A 138 -18.89 13.44 18.73
CA PHE A 138 -17.73 13.03 19.53
C PHE A 138 -16.42 13.49 18.86
N LEU A 139 -16.23 13.22 17.58
CA LEU A 139 -15.03 13.60 16.84
C LEU A 139 -14.77 15.09 16.93
N LYS A 140 -15.77 15.92 16.67
CA LYS A 140 -15.66 17.39 16.74
C LYS A 140 -15.35 17.88 18.15
N ALA A 141 -15.98 17.29 19.18
CA ALA A 141 -15.71 17.63 20.58
C ALA A 141 -14.27 17.26 20.96
N MET A 142 -13.81 16.08 20.56
CA MET A 142 -12.43 15.63 20.80
C MET A 142 -11.40 16.53 20.10
N LEU A 143 -11.63 16.90 18.83
CA LEU A 143 -10.74 17.78 18.09
C LEU A 143 -10.65 19.18 18.71
N ARG A 144 -11.79 19.78 19.13
CA ARG A 144 -11.77 21.08 19.81
C ARG A 144 -10.97 21.02 21.10
N HIS A 145 -11.22 20.01 21.94
CA HIS A 145 -10.47 19.84 23.19
C HIS A 145 -8.96 19.67 22.92
N ALA A 146 -8.60 18.81 21.94
CA ALA A 146 -7.23 18.52 21.59
C ALA A 146 -6.49 19.77 21.06
N GLU A 147 -7.12 20.53 20.15
CA GLU A 147 -6.50 21.75 19.60
C GLU A 147 -6.42 22.88 20.64
N ASP A 148 -7.45 23.08 21.49
CA ASP A 148 -7.45 24.12 22.53
C ASP A 148 -6.36 23.90 23.56
N ARG A 149 -6.07 22.65 23.93
CA ARG A 149 -5.12 22.34 25.01
C ARG A 149 -3.74 21.92 24.51
N TRP A 150 -3.66 21.21 23.39
CA TRP A 150 -2.45 20.54 22.92
C TRP A 150 -2.07 20.87 21.46
N GLY A 151 -2.75 21.82 20.83
CA GLY A 151 -2.60 22.12 19.41
C GLY A 151 -1.17 22.43 18.98
N ASP A 152 -0.32 22.96 19.88
CA ASP A 152 1.10 23.22 19.59
C ASP A 152 2.00 21.96 19.63
N ARG A 153 1.44 20.83 20.06
CA ARG A 153 2.11 19.52 20.12
C ARG A 153 1.57 18.54 19.09
N ILE A 154 0.37 18.78 18.56
CA ILE A 154 -0.31 17.87 17.63
C ILE A 154 0.12 18.18 16.20
N LEU A 155 0.78 17.21 15.57
CA LEU A 155 1.20 17.29 14.17
C LEU A 155 0.05 17.06 13.20
N GLY A 156 -0.90 16.22 13.57
CA GLY A 156 -2.08 15.86 12.77
C GLY A 156 -2.86 14.73 13.41
N TYR A 157 -3.89 14.28 12.72
CA TYR A 157 -4.82 13.27 13.23
C TYR A 157 -4.95 12.11 12.24
N TYR A 158 -5.02 10.89 12.75
CA TYR A 158 -5.46 9.70 12.01
C TYR A 158 -6.86 9.33 12.46
N LEU A 159 -7.82 9.35 11.53
CA LEU A 159 -9.17 8.87 11.77
C LEU A 159 -9.19 7.37 11.47
N VAL A 160 -9.46 6.57 12.49
CA VAL A 160 -9.38 5.13 12.43
C VAL A 160 -10.71 4.48 12.80
N GLY A 161 -11.03 3.37 12.17
CA GLY A 161 -12.27 2.64 12.41
C GLY A 161 -12.30 1.31 11.66
N GLY A 162 -13.35 0.54 11.87
CA GLY A 162 -13.50 -0.79 11.31
C GLY A 162 -12.48 -1.78 11.85
N HIS A 163 -12.44 -2.97 11.26
CA HIS A 163 -11.57 -4.03 11.73
C HIS A 163 -10.08 -3.59 11.69
N THR A 164 -9.37 -3.85 12.77
CA THR A 164 -7.95 -3.49 12.96
C THR A 164 -7.60 -1.99 12.87
N ASN A 165 -8.57 -1.11 12.95
CA ASN A 165 -8.42 0.36 12.77
C ASN A 165 -8.07 0.80 11.34
N GLU A 166 -8.30 -0.06 10.37
CA GLU A 166 -7.87 0.11 8.99
C GLU A 166 -9.06 0.22 8.01
N TRP A 167 -10.25 0.55 8.52
CA TRP A 167 -11.50 0.67 7.78
C TRP A 167 -11.90 -0.59 7.00
N PHE A 168 -11.43 -1.77 7.45
CA PHE A 168 -11.82 -3.03 6.84
C PHE A 168 -13.23 -3.45 7.20
N SER A 169 -13.93 -4.01 6.22
CA SER A 169 -15.28 -4.53 6.29
C SER A 169 -15.34 -6.03 5.90
N ASP A 170 -14.30 -6.79 6.28
CA ASP A 170 -14.10 -8.18 5.82
C ASP A 170 -15.21 -9.14 6.22
N PHE A 171 -15.82 -8.94 7.40
CA PHE A 171 -16.69 -9.95 8.02
C PHE A 171 -18.16 -9.82 7.64
N ASP A 172 -18.58 -8.72 7.05
CA ASP A 172 -19.98 -8.42 6.81
C ASP A 172 -20.32 -8.10 5.36
N TYR A 173 -19.43 -8.48 4.43
CA TYR A 173 -19.60 -8.23 3.01
C TYR A 173 -20.94 -8.74 2.47
N GLU A 174 -21.34 -9.96 2.84
CA GLU A 174 -22.59 -10.62 2.41
C GLU A 174 -23.80 -10.28 3.31
N ALA A 175 -23.56 -9.62 4.44
CA ALA A 175 -24.62 -9.33 5.38
C ALA A 175 -25.59 -8.26 4.89
N SER A 176 -26.87 -8.48 5.11
CA SER A 176 -27.97 -7.60 4.71
C SER A 176 -28.68 -7.04 5.92
N HIS A 177 -28.10 -6.02 6.56
CA HIS A 177 -28.82 -5.24 7.57
C HIS A 177 -29.83 -4.28 6.90
N PRO A 178 -30.98 -3.96 7.53
CA PRO A 178 -31.97 -3.03 6.95
C PRO A 178 -31.39 -1.69 6.51
N THR A 179 -30.48 -1.09 7.30
CA THR A 179 -29.80 0.17 7.00
C THR A 179 -28.92 0.05 5.73
N LYS A 180 -28.11 -1.00 5.64
CA LYS A 180 -27.29 -1.29 4.46
C LYS A 180 -28.14 -1.54 3.21
N LEU A 181 -29.24 -2.31 3.35
CA LEU A 181 -30.16 -2.57 2.25
C LEU A 181 -30.86 -1.28 1.79
N ALA A 182 -31.27 -0.42 2.71
CA ALA A 182 -31.86 0.87 2.37
C ALA A 182 -30.88 1.78 1.63
N ALA A 183 -29.60 1.79 2.07
CA ALA A 183 -28.53 2.52 1.38
C ALA A 183 -28.28 1.95 -0.02
N TYR A 184 -28.25 0.63 -0.18
CA TYR A 184 -28.10 -0.02 -1.49
C TYR A 184 -29.24 0.35 -2.46
N ARG A 185 -30.50 0.36 -1.97
CA ARG A 185 -31.65 0.77 -2.77
C ARG A 185 -31.61 2.25 -3.18
N ARG A 186 -31.08 3.11 -2.31
CA ARG A 186 -30.84 4.52 -2.70
C ARG A 186 -29.74 4.63 -3.75
N TYR A 187 -28.66 3.88 -3.59
CA TYR A 187 -27.53 3.86 -4.53
C TYR A 187 -27.93 3.38 -5.94
N THR A 188 -28.75 2.33 -6.02
CA THR A 188 -29.23 1.77 -7.31
C THR A 188 -30.45 2.50 -7.88
N GLU A 189 -31.03 3.44 -7.14
CA GLU A 189 -32.32 4.08 -7.46
C GLU A 189 -33.48 3.07 -7.66
N ASP A 190 -33.32 1.84 -7.14
CA ASP A 190 -34.31 0.76 -7.23
C ASP A 190 -34.76 0.28 -5.84
N GLN A 191 -36.02 0.64 -5.48
CA GLN A 191 -36.60 0.23 -4.21
C GLN A 191 -36.83 -1.29 -4.07
N LYS A 192 -36.71 -2.05 -5.16
CA LYS A 192 -36.83 -3.50 -5.17
C LYS A 192 -35.49 -4.20 -5.18
N ALA A 193 -34.39 -3.46 -5.28
CA ALA A 193 -33.04 -4.03 -5.28
C ALA A 193 -32.80 -4.89 -4.04
N LYS A 194 -32.10 -6.01 -4.25
CA LYS A 194 -31.71 -6.95 -3.20
C LYS A 194 -30.20 -7.10 -3.24
N ILE A 195 -29.59 -7.19 -2.07
CA ILE A 195 -28.17 -7.54 -1.97
C ILE A 195 -27.99 -8.97 -2.49
N PRO A 196 -27.12 -9.22 -3.50
CA PRO A 196 -26.80 -10.57 -3.96
C PRO A 196 -26.20 -11.38 -2.82
N THR A 197 -26.49 -12.68 -2.77
CA THR A 197 -26.00 -13.58 -1.71
C THR A 197 -25.53 -14.92 -2.27
N GLY A 198 -24.70 -15.62 -1.48
CA GLY A 198 -24.22 -16.97 -1.83
C GLY A 198 -23.52 -17.02 -3.18
N ASN A 199 -23.78 -18.08 -3.96
CA ASN A 199 -23.10 -18.29 -5.25
C ASN A 199 -23.28 -17.14 -6.24
N ARG A 200 -24.41 -16.41 -6.18
CA ARG A 200 -24.60 -15.24 -7.06
C ARG A 200 -23.57 -14.14 -6.79
N LEU A 201 -23.16 -13.98 -5.53
CA LEU A 201 -22.17 -12.97 -5.17
C LEU A 201 -20.73 -13.47 -5.33
N ILE A 202 -20.47 -14.73 -4.97
CA ILE A 202 -19.12 -15.29 -4.90
C ILE A 202 -18.63 -15.70 -6.28
N ARG A 203 -19.44 -16.45 -7.02
CA ARG A 203 -19.11 -17.01 -8.33
C ARG A 203 -20.31 -16.91 -9.30
N PRO A 204 -20.67 -15.69 -9.72
CA PRO A 204 -21.83 -15.46 -10.57
C PRO A 204 -21.68 -16.07 -11.96
N SER A 205 -20.45 -16.21 -12.47
CA SER A 205 -20.12 -16.78 -13.77
C SER A 205 -19.22 -18.01 -13.65
N ARG A 206 -19.22 -18.88 -14.65
CA ARG A 206 -18.26 -19.99 -14.78
C ARG A 206 -16.89 -19.49 -15.26
N GLU A 207 -16.87 -18.38 -15.98
CA GLU A 207 -15.66 -17.72 -16.45
C GLU A 207 -15.13 -16.73 -15.40
N ILE A 208 -13.88 -16.31 -15.58
CA ILE A 208 -13.25 -15.36 -14.65
C ILE A 208 -13.84 -13.94 -14.76
N PHE A 209 -14.32 -13.56 -15.95
CA PHE A 209 -14.91 -12.25 -16.18
C PHE A 209 -16.43 -12.28 -16.02
N LEU A 210 -16.97 -11.20 -15.47
CA LEU A 210 -18.39 -10.92 -15.39
C LEU A 210 -18.82 -10.10 -16.59
N ASP A 211 -19.99 -10.46 -17.15
CA ASP A 211 -20.60 -9.67 -18.21
C ASP A 211 -21.47 -8.56 -17.62
N PRO A 212 -21.19 -7.28 -17.89
CA PRO A 212 -21.98 -6.15 -17.36
C PRO A 212 -23.47 -6.20 -17.71
N THR A 213 -23.86 -6.90 -18.77
CA THR A 213 -25.24 -7.03 -19.17
C THR A 213 -25.98 -8.13 -18.39
N GLU A 214 -25.28 -9.17 -17.95
CA GLU A 214 -25.85 -10.33 -17.25
C GLU A 214 -25.61 -10.28 -15.72
N ASP A 215 -24.45 -9.72 -15.31
CA ASP A 215 -23.99 -9.72 -13.92
C ASP A 215 -24.05 -8.34 -13.25
N ARG A 216 -24.86 -7.44 -13.80
CA ARG A 216 -25.00 -6.05 -13.36
C ARG A 216 -25.23 -5.90 -11.87
N ASP A 217 -26.13 -6.71 -11.29
CA ASP A 217 -26.49 -6.66 -9.88
C ASP A 217 -25.28 -6.93 -8.97
N VAL A 218 -24.39 -7.85 -9.34
CA VAL A 218 -23.19 -8.17 -8.59
C VAL A 218 -22.13 -7.07 -8.71
N ILE A 219 -21.93 -6.56 -9.93
CA ILE A 219 -20.99 -5.48 -10.20
C ILE A 219 -21.41 -4.21 -9.46
N GLU A 220 -22.69 -3.83 -9.53
CA GLU A 220 -23.23 -2.68 -8.80
C GLU A 220 -23.13 -2.85 -7.28
N TYR A 221 -23.36 -4.06 -6.75
CA TYR A 221 -23.22 -4.31 -5.32
C TYR A 221 -21.76 -4.18 -4.86
N ARG A 222 -20.79 -4.68 -5.63
CA ARG A 222 -19.37 -4.55 -5.32
C ARG A 222 -18.93 -3.08 -5.26
N ARG A 223 -19.36 -2.28 -6.24
CA ARG A 223 -19.11 -0.83 -6.23
C ARG A 223 -19.78 -0.15 -5.04
N PHE A 224 -21.04 -0.48 -4.77
CA PHE A 224 -21.77 0.05 -3.62
C PHE A 224 -21.02 -0.25 -2.31
N HIS A 225 -20.56 -1.49 -2.12
CA HIS A 225 -19.87 -1.87 -0.89
C HIS A 225 -18.59 -1.06 -0.68
N ALA A 226 -17.73 -0.97 -1.68
CA ALA A 226 -16.51 -0.15 -1.61
C ALA A 226 -16.86 1.35 -1.41
N ARG A 227 -17.90 1.83 -2.12
CA ARG A 227 -18.38 3.20 -2.00
C ARG A 227 -18.92 3.52 -0.62
N LEU A 228 -19.62 2.61 0.01
CA LEU A 228 -20.18 2.79 1.37
C LEU A 228 -19.06 3.01 2.40
N ILE A 229 -17.97 2.27 2.29
CA ILE A 229 -16.84 2.41 3.19
C ILE A 229 -16.09 3.72 2.92
N SER A 230 -15.76 4.02 1.66
CA SER A 230 -15.09 5.28 1.31
C SER A 230 -15.93 6.51 1.68
N ASP A 231 -17.27 6.48 1.47
CA ASP A 231 -18.18 7.54 1.88
C ASP A 231 -18.14 7.79 3.39
N THR A 232 -18.03 6.74 4.17
CA THR A 232 -17.95 6.85 5.64
C THR A 232 -16.64 7.51 6.08
N VAL A 233 -15.52 7.08 5.49
CA VAL A 233 -14.20 7.71 5.73
C VAL A 233 -14.26 9.20 5.35
N LEU A 234 -14.74 9.51 4.16
CA LEU A 234 -14.80 10.88 3.65
C LEU A 234 -15.78 11.76 4.43
N TYR A 235 -16.87 11.18 4.93
CA TYR A 235 -17.80 11.89 5.79
C TYR A 235 -17.10 12.37 7.07
N PHE A 236 -16.41 11.48 7.79
CA PHE A 236 -15.73 11.86 9.02
C PHE A 236 -14.55 12.79 8.77
N CYS A 237 -13.81 12.64 7.67
CA CYS A 237 -12.72 13.57 7.32
C CYS A 237 -13.27 14.99 7.08
N ARG A 238 -14.39 15.14 6.37
CA ARG A 238 -15.04 16.43 6.17
C ARG A 238 -15.52 17.04 7.50
N GLU A 239 -16.20 16.25 8.34
CA GLU A 239 -16.65 16.70 9.66
C GLU A 239 -15.48 17.16 10.55
N ALA A 240 -14.33 16.48 10.46
CA ALA A 240 -13.11 16.89 11.14
C ALA A 240 -12.56 18.21 10.60
N GLN A 241 -12.56 18.40 9.28
CA GLN A 241 -12.03 19.62 8.66
C GLN A 241 -12.93 20.86 8.94
N GLU A 242 -14.20 20.68 9.27
CA GLU A 242 -15.04 21.78 9.79
C GLU A 242 -14.47 22.39 11.09
N VAL A 243 -13.78 21.59 11.90
CA VAL A 243 -13.12 22.07 13.14
C VAL A 243 -11.70 22.53 12.86
N LEU A 244 -10.93 21.74 12.09
CA LEU A 244 -9.49 21.95 11.89
C LEU A 244 -9.19 23.05 10.85
N CYS A 245 -10.17 23.41 10.01
CA CYS A 245 -10.01 24.40 8.92
C CYS A 245 -8.77 24.14 8.05
N HIS A 246 -8.44 22.87 7.81
CA HIS A 246 -7.23 22.41 7.11
C HIS A 246 -5.91 22.92 7.71
N ASN A 247 -5.87 23.32 8.99
CA ASN A 247 -4.66 23.74 9.68
C ASN A 247 -3.87 22.58 10.29
N LYS A 248 -4.43 21.39 10.27
CA LYS A 248 -3.80 20.13 10.65
C LYS A 248 -4.08 19.06 9.58
N PRO A 249 -3.10 18.27 9.18
CA PRO A 249 -3.30 17.17 8.26
C PRO A 249 -4.14 16.06 8.89
N LEU A 250 -5.02 15.48 8.06
CA LEU A 250 -5.77 14.27 8.38
C LEU A 250 -5.21 13.08 7.64
N GLY A 251 -5.11 11.96 8.34
CA GLY A 251 -4.68 10.68 7.83
C GLY A 251 -5.69 9.57 8.03
N VAL A 252 -5.62 8.56 7.19
CA VAL A 252 -6.39 7.32 7.29
C VAL A 252 -5.53 6.12 6.91
N PHE A 253 -5.90 4.94 7.42
CA PHE A 253 -5.36 3.66 6.96
C PHE A 253 -6.29 3.12 5.87
N PHE A 254 -5.87 3.23 4.61
CA PHE A 254 -6.73 2.88 3.48
C PHE A 254 -5.93 2.48 2.23
N GLY A 255 -6.58 1.77 1.28
CA GLY A 255 -6.02 1.52 -0.04
C GLY A 255 -5.00 0.39 -0.11
N TYR A 256 -5.23 -0.71 0.57
CA TYR A 256 -4.35 -1.89 0.62
C TYR A 256 -4.38 -2.75 -0.67
N ILE A 257 -4.53 -2.11 -1.83
CA ILE A 257 -4.78 -2.77 -3.12
C ILE A 257 -3.68 -3.76 -3.51
N MET A 258 -2.44 -3.45 -3.15
CA MET A 258 -1.29 -4.29 -3.49
C MET A 258 -1.10 -5.48 -2.52
N GLU A 259 -1.88 -5.61 -1.45
CA GLU A 259 -1.71 -6.66 -0.44
C GLU A 259 -2.94 -7.55 -0.25
N LEU A 260 -4.15 -7.04 -0.52
CA LEU A 260 -5.38 -7.77 -0.33
C LEU A 260 -5.50 -8.94 -1.31
N SER A 261 -5.39 -10.16 -0.81
CA SER A 261 -5.43 -11.39 -1.62
C SER A 261 -6.78 -12.08 -1.56
N GLY A 262 -7.03 -12.93 -2.54
CA GLY A 262 -8.26 -13.71 -2.63
C GLY A 262 -9.49 -12.83 -2.52
N GLU A 263 -10.49 -13.26 -1.77
CA GLU A 263 -11.77 -12.56 -1.63
C GLU A 263 -11.66 -11.24 -0.84
N ARG A 264 -10.62 -11.04 -0.04
CA ARG A 264 -10.43 -9.80 0.73
C ARG A 264 -10.31 -8.57 -0.16
N MET A 265 -9.84 -8.70 -1.39
CA MET A 265 -9.78 -7.59 -2.35
C MET A 265 -11.15 -6.88 -2.47
N TRP A 266 -12.24 -7.64 -2.48
CA TRP A 266 -13.60 -7.09 -2.57
C TRP A 266 -14.24 -6.86 -1.21
N ASN A 267 -13.99 -7.77 -0.25
CA ASN A 267 -14.68 -7.75 1.04
C ASN A 267 -14.22 -6.61 1.94
N ALA A 268 -12.95 -6.22 1.84
CA ALA A 268 -12.36 -5.18 2.69
C ALA A 268 -12.94 -3.78 2.49
N GLY A 269 -13.50 -3.49 1.30
CA GLY A 269 -14.11 -2.19 1.00
C GLY A 269 -13.15 -1.11 0.51
N HIS A 270 -11.89 -1.47 0.15
CA HIS A 270 -10.83 -0.52 -0.21
C HIS A 270 -10.71 -0.23 -1.72
N LEU A 271 -11.54 -0.84 -2.58
CA LEU A 271 -11.44 -0.67 -4.03
C LEU A 271 -11.77 0.75 -4.53
N ASP A 272 -12.44 1.57 -3.72
CA ASP A 272 -12.74 2.99 -4.04
C ASP A 272 -11.59 3.92 -3.59
N LEU A 273 -10.33 3.46 -3.71
CA LEU A 273 -9.12 4.19 -3.30
C LEU A 273 -8.99 5.53 -4.00
N ASP A 274 -9.25 5.58 -5.30
CA ASP A 274 -9.07 6.80 -6.10
C ASP A 274 -9.89 7.97 -5.58
N ARG A 275 -11.09 7.69 -5.06
CA ARG A 275 -11.94 8.70 -4.46
C ARG A 275 -11.41 9.19 -3.11
N VAL A 276 -10.90 8.30 -2.29
CA VAL A 276 -10.25 8.66 -1.02
C VAL A 276 -8.98 9.46 -1.30
N ASN A 277 -8.18 9.02 -2.27
CA ASN A 277 -6.98 9.70 -2.70
C ASN A 277 -7.25 11.10 -3.29
N GLY A 278 -8.32 11.25 -4.06
CA GLY A 278 -8.74 12.54 -4.64
C GLY A 278 -9.37 13.53 -3.65
N SER A 279 -9.61 13.14 -2.38
CA SER A 279 -10.24 14.00 -1.39
C SER A 279 -9.31 15.13 -0.92
N PRO A 280 -9.77 16.38 -0.89
CA PRO A 280 -8.99 17.49 -0.31
C PRO A 280 -8.94 17.46 1.22
N ASP A 281 -9.80 16.66 1.87
CA ASP A 281 -9.90 16.56 3.32
C ASP A 281 -8.92 15.55 3.93
N ILE A 282 -8.17 14.82 3.10
CA ILE A 282 -7.19 13.81 3.51
C ILE A 282 -5.80 14.22 3.00
N ASP A 283 -4.82 14.23 3.88
CA ASP A 283 -3.44 14.63 3.60
C ASP A 283 -2.46 13.45 3.69
N LEU A 284 -2.80 12.45 4.50
CA LEU A 284 -1.92 11.34 4.85
C LEU A 284 -2.64 10.01 4.59
N ILE A 285 -1.95 9.08 3.96
CA ILE A 285 -2.38 7.67 3.86
C ILE A 285 -1.32 6.80 4.51
N ALA A 286 -1.74 5.80 5.26
CA ALA A 286 -0.82 4.87 5.91
C ALA A 286 -1.22 3.42 5.68
N THR A 287 -0.21 2.56 5.56
CA THR A 287 -0.36 1.09 5.59
C THR A 287 0.85 0.47 6.29
N PRO A 288 0.78 -0.78 6.75
CA PRO A 288 1.99 -1.55 7.04
C PRO A 288 2.88 -1.72 5.81
N SER A 289 4.15 -2.05 5.99
CA SER A 289 4.98 -2.64 4.93
C SER A 289 4.40 -4.01 4.53
N SER A 290 4.60 -4.41 3.27
CA SER A 290 4.04 -5.67 2.75
C SER A 290 4.36 -6.85 3.65
N TYR A 291 3.34 -7.63 4.02
CA TYR A 291 3.52 -8.87 4.78
C TYR A 291 4.11 -10.00 3.94
N ARG A 292 3.97 -9.93 2.60
CA ARG A 292 4.45 -10.95 1.67
C ARG A 292 5.93 -10.84 1.37
N PHE A 293 6.47 -9.61 1.32
CA PHE A 293 7.81 -9.32 0.80
C PHE A 293 8.70 -8.61 1.82
N ARG A 294 8.56 -8.95 3.11
CA ARG A 294 9.33 -8.33 4.19
C ARG A 294 10.29 -9.24 4.94
N GLN A 295 10.44 -10.51 4.49
CA GLN A 295 11.46 -11.41 5.03
C GLN A 295 12.87 -10.87 4.72
N TYR A 296 13.87 -11.46 5.37
CA TYR A 296 15.26 -11.00 5.19
C TYR A 296 15.75 -11.05 3.74
N GLU A 297 15.32 -12.08 3.00
CA GLU A 297 15.71 -12.30 1.61
C GLU A 297 14.84 -11.54 0.59
N ASP A 298 13.79 -10.87 1.06
CA ASP A 298 12.84 -10.17 0.20
C ASP A 298 13.28 -8.73 -0.12
N PHE A 299 12.54 -8.10 -1.01
CA PHE A 299 12.83 -6.76 -1.51
C PHE A 299 12.11 -5.63 -0.76
N GLY A 300 11.20 -5.94 0.19
CA GLY A 300 10.29 -4.92 0.74
C GLY A 300 9.32 -4.39 -0.30
N ALA A 301 8.13 -4.01 0.11
CA ALA A 301 7.15 -3.38 -0.78
C ALA A 301 6.10 -2.62 0.04
N HIS A 302 5.38 -1.73 -0.62
CA HIS A 302 4.22 -1.04 -0.05
C HIS A 302 2.93 -1.78 -0.37
N MET A 303 1.89 -1.58 0.44
CA MET A 303 0.58 -2.23 0.28
C MET A 303 -0.37 -1.44 -0.60
N THR A 304 0.02 -0.25 -1.06
CA THR A 304 -0.83 0.69 -1.81
C THR A 304 -0.16 1.15 -3.11
N LEU A 305 -0.88 1.94 -3.89
CA LEU A 305 -0.40 2.61 -5.10
C LEU A 305 0.30 3.92 -4.68
N ASP A 306 1.52 3.80 -4.21
CA ASP A 306 2.26 4.85 -3.52
C ASP A 306 2.56 6.08 -4.39
N ASP A 307 2.85 5.89 -5.67
CA ASP A 307 3.10 7.01 -6.59
C ASP A 307 1.81 7.77 -6.96
N SER A 308 0.62 7.10 -6.91
CA SER A 308 -0.68 7.79 -6.99
C SER A 308 -0.90 8.74 -5.81
N LEU A 309 -0.52 8.32 -4.61
CA LEU A 309 -0.64 9.15 -3.41
C LEU A 309 0.27 10.38 -3.50
N GLU A 310 1.49 10.18 -3.95
CA GLU A 310 2.42 11.30 -4.15
C GLU A 310 1.94 12.27 -5.25
N LEU A 311 1.44 11.75 -6.36
CA LEU A 311 0.88 12.55 -7.46
C LEU A 311 -0.29 13.44 -6.99
N SER A 312 -1.12 12.92 -6.08
CA SER A 312 -2.25 13.64 -5.47
C SER A 312 -1.85 14.59 -4.34
N GLY A 313 -0.56 14.81 -4.09
CA GLY A 313 -0.07 15.74 -3.07
C GLY A 313 -0.12 15.20 -1.64
N LYS A 314 -0.34 13.90 -1.44
CA LYS A 314 -0.41 13.28 -0.11
C LYS A 314 0.95 12.78 0.37
N VAL A 315 1.11 12.64 1.67
CA VAL A 315 2.25 11.93 2.26
C VAL A 315 1.82 10.51 2.60
N TYR A 316 2.52 9.55 2.05
CA TYR A 316 2.34 8.15 2.40
C TYR A 316 3.24 7.78 3.58
N PHE A 317 2.71 7.02 4.54
CA PHE A 317 3.47 6.43 5.64
C PHE A 317 3.45 4.91 5.60
N ALA A 318 4.63 4.29 5.49
CA ALA A 318 4.80 2.85 5.63
C ALA A 318 5.18 2.50 7.07
N SER A 319 4.47 1.56 7.69
CA SER A 319 4.80 1.08 9.03
C SER A 319 5.87 -0.01 8.97
N PHE A 320 6.99 0.17 9.67
CA PHE A 320 7.94 -0.91 9.93
C PHE A 320 7.50 -1.66 11.19
N ASP A 321 6.71 -2.69 11.01
CA ASP A 321 6.15 -3.55 12.06
C ASP A 321 6.72 -4.98 12.04
N ASN A 322 7.91 -5.14 11.48
CA ASN A 322 8.64 -6.42 11.49
C ASN A 322 9.06 -6.80 12.91
N LEU A 323 8.93 -8.08 13.23
CA LEU A 323 9.47 -8.62 14.48
C LEU A 323 11.00 -8.56 14.47
N THR A 324 11.58 -7.81 15.39
CA THR A 324 13.03 -7.66 15.53
C THR A 324 13.66 -8.85 16.28
N CYS A 325 14.98 -8.88 16.36
CA CYS A 325 15.72 -9.92 17.09
C CYS A 325 15.46 -9.95 18.61
N THR A 326 14.87 -8.91 19.16
CA THR A 326 14.55 -8.81 20.62
C THR A 326 13.24 -9.55 20.98
N VAL A 327 12.35 -9.80 20.01
CA VAL A 327 11.05 -10.44 20.25
C VAL A 327 11.15 -11.82 20.87
N PRO A 328 12.08 -12.72 20.50
CA PRO A 328 12.24 -14.02 21.17
C PRO A 328 12.58 -13.91 22.66
N THR A 329 13.29 -12.86 23.09
CA THR A 329 13.60 -12.61 24.49
C THR A 329 12.42 -12.10 25.29
N LEU A 330 11.45 -11.49 24.63
CA LEU A 330 10.19 -11.07 25.24
C LEU A 330 9.36 -12.27 25.74
N GLU A 331 9.38 -13.41 25.05
CA GLU A 331 8.69 -14.63 25.51
C GLU A 331 9.15 -15.03 26.92
N SER A 332 10.43 -14.88 27.24
CA SER A 332 10.95 -15.20 28.58
C SER A 332 10.68 -14.13 29.64
N ASN A 333 10.43 -12.88 29.22
CA ASN A 333 10.22 -11.73 30.08
C ASN A 333 8.77 -11.21 30.11
N THR A 334 7.87 -11.81 29.36
CA THR A 334 6.51 -11.32 29.10
C THR A 334 5.67 -11.14 30.38
N ARG A 335 5.85 -12.01 31.38
CA ARG A 335 5.19 -11.86 32.68
C ARG A 335 5.56 -10.58 33.43
N ARG A 336 6.68 -9.94 33.07
CA ARG A 336 7.10 -8.66 33.64
C ARG A 336 6.49 -7.47 32.91
N ILE A 337 6.19 -7.62 31.62
CA ILE A 337 5.82 -6.52 30.71
C ILE A 337 4.31 -6.38 30.66
N CYS A 338 3.57 -7.48 30.62
CA CYS A 338 2.11 -7.48 30.51
C CYS A 338 1.49 -7.65 31.90
N GLY A 339 0.89 -6.61 32.43
CA GLY A 339 0.27 -6.62 33.76
C GLY A 339 -1.05 -7.43 33.85
N ASP A 340 -1.55 -8.03 32.76
CA ASP A 340 -2.79 -8.81 32.73
C ASP A 340 -2.68 -10.03 31.81
N GLU A 341 -3.43 -11.11 32.17
CA GLU A 341 -3.43 -12.39 31.45
C GLU A 341 -3.97 -12.27 30.02
N SER A 342 -4.93 -11.39 29.76
CA SER A 342 -5.55 -11.24 28.42
C SER A 342 -4.59 -10.63 27.41
N THR A 343 -3.76 -9.70 27.83
CA THR A 343 -2.68 -9.10 27.02
C THR A 343 -1.58 -10.13 26.78
N MET A 344 -1.32 -11.02 27.76
CA MET A 344 -0.38 -12.14 27.61
C MET A 344 -0.82 -13.12 26.54
N ASP A 345 -2.09 -13.54 26.57
CA ASP A 345 -2.63 -14.47 25.58
C ASP A 345 -2.62 -13.86 24.17
N ALA A 346 -2.97 -12.59 24.04
CA ALA A 346 -2.89 -11.85 22.78
C ALA A 346 -1.45 -11.80 22.25
N LEU A 347 -0.48 -11.52 23.11
CA LEU A 347 0.93 -11.52 22.76
C LEU A 347 1.41 -12.91 22.32
N TYR A 348 1.05 -13.96 23.06
CA TYR A 348 1.36 -15.35 22.68
C TYR A 348 0.77 -15.72 21.31
N GLN A 349 -0.48 -15.39 21.07
CA GLN A 349 -1.12 -15.64 19.77
C GLN A 349 -0.43 -14.87 18.66
N LEU A 350 -0.07 -13.59 18.90
CA LEU A 350 0.63 -12.77 17.94
C LEU A 350 2.02 -13.35 17.64
N ILE A 351 2.81 -13.64 18.65
CA ILE A 351 4.16 -14.22 18.50
C ILE A 351 4.10 -15.57 17.79
N HIS A 352 3.16 -16.45 18.15
CA HIS A 352 3.00 -17.75 17.49
C HIS A 352 2.52 -17.62 16.06
N LYS A 353 1.63 -16.68 15.77
CA LYS A 353 1.13 -16.39 14.43
C LYS A 353 2.25 -15.83 13.53
N PHE A 354 3.09 -14.95 14.08
CA PHE A 354 4.16 -14.28 13.35
C PHE A 354 5.51 -15.02 13.38
N LYS A 355 5.79 -15.88 14.35
CA LYS A 355 7.02 -16.72 14.39
C LYS A 355 7.24 -17.56 13.13
N ARG A 356 6.17 -17.81 12.37
CA ARG A 356 6.25 -18.54 11.09
C ARG A 356 6.58 -17.65 9.90
N LEU A 357 6.42 -16.31 10.01
CA LEU A 357 6.31 -15.46 8.84
C LEU A 357 7.30 -14.27 8.80
N ASP A 358 7.84 -13.76 9.92
CA ASP A 358 8.37 -12.38 9.90
C ASP A 358 9.58 -12.08 10.77
N THR A 359 10.25 -13.05 11.36
CA THR A 359 11.28 -12.75 12.35
C THR A 359 12.61 -12.42 11.70
N LEU A 360 13.03 -11.17 11.82
CA LEU A 360 14.43 -10.78 11.62
C LEU A 360 15.25 -11.28 12.81
N GLN A 361 15.59 -12.56 12.81
CA GLN A 361 15.98 -13.37 13.96
C GLN A 361 17.30 -12.99 14.63
N THR A 362 18.17 -12.26 13.95
CA THR A 362 19.46 -11.79 14.50
C THR A 362 19.54 -10.27 14.43
N TYR A 363 20.44 -9.71 15.24
CA TYR A 363 20.73 -8.28 15.20
C TYR A 363 21.10 -7.83 13.77
N GLU A 364 21.97 -8.57 13.11
CA GLU A 364 22.44 -8.26 11.74
C GLU A 364 21.26 -8.25 10.76
N LYS A 365 20.40 -9.28 10.79
CA LYS A 365 19.20 -9.34 9.94
C LYS A 365 18.25 -8.20 10.22
N THR A 366 18.02 -7.87 11.51
CA THR A 366 17.17 -6.72 11.91
C THR A 366 17.71 -5.41 11.33
N VAL A 367 19.01 -5.14 11.50
CA VAL A 367 19.64 -3.92 10.98
C VAL A 367 19.54 -3.85 9.45
N GLN A 368 19.77 -4.96 8.76
CA GLN A 368 19.69 -4.97 7.29
C GLN A 368 18.23 -4.80 6.80
N GLY A 369 17.25 -5.38 7.50
CA GLY A 369 15.84 -5.12 7.25
C GLY A 369 15.48 -3.64 7.44
N MET A 370 15.92 -3.01 8.53
CA MET A 370 15.72 -1.59 8.78
C MET A 370 16.36 -0.72 7.68
N ARG A 371 17.55 -1.08 7.19
CA ARG A 371 18.21 -0.37 6.09
C ARG A 371 17.51 -0.56 4.77
N ARG A 372 17.01 -1.77 4.47
CA ARG A 372 16.18 -2.02 3.28
C ARG A 372 14.94 -1.15 3.26
N GLU A 373 14.18 -1.11 4.36
CA GLU A 373 13.00 -0.25 4.45
C GLU A 373 13.36 1.24 4.36
N MET A 374 14.53 1.65 4.90
CA MET A 374 15.04 3.01 4.71
C MET A 374 15.36 3.31 3.23
N MET A 375 15.97 2.36 2.50
CA MET A 375 16.21 2.52 1.05
C MET A 375 14.89 2.63 0.28
N LEU A 376 13.91 1.79 0.60
CA LEU A 376 12.57 1.85 -0.02
C LEU A 376 11.89 3.19 0.28
N ARG A 377 11.92 3.64 1.54
CA ARG A 377 11.42 4.95 1.96
C ARG A 377 12.05 6.09 1.17
N LEU A 378 13.37 6.11 1.04
CA LEU A 378 14.10 7.14 0.31
C LEU A 378 13.78 7.11 -1.19
N ALA A 379 13.75 5.93 -1.81
CA ALA A 379 13.43 5.78 -3.22
C ALA A 379 11.99 6.17 -3.54
N LYS A 380 11.03 5.82 -2.68
CA LYS A 380 9.60 6.11 -2.82
C LYS A 380 9.16 7.40 -2.11
N ARG A 381 10.08 8.13 -1.50
CA ARG A 381 9.87 9.49 -0.97
C ARG A 381 8.77 9.58 0.10
N CYS A 382 8.57 8.50 0.87
CA CYS A 382 7.50 8.38 1.86
C CYS A 382 7.98 8.62 3.30
N GLY A 383 7.04 8.73 4.23
CA GLY A 383 7.27 8.66 5.67
C GLY A 383 7.34 7.21 6.15
N THR A 384 7.89 7.02 7.33
CA THR A 384 7.83 5.71 8.00
C THR A 384 7.81 5.88 9.52
N TRP A 385 7.27 4.88 10.20
CA TRP A 385 7.44 4.76 11.65
C TRP A 385 7.90 3.37 12.04
N TRP A 386 8.72 3.32 13.06
CA TRP A 386 9.00 2.07 13.77
C TRP A 386 7.83 1.75 14.68
N PHE A 387 7.22 0.59 14.47
CA PHE A 387 6.08 0.17 15.25
C PHE A 387 6.48 -0.91 16.27
N ASP A 388 6.72 -0.48 17.48
CA ASP A 388 6.82 -1.37 18.65
C ASP A 388 5.41 -1.68 19.14
N MET A 389 4.75 -2.65 18.52
CA MET A 389 3.33 -2.92 18.73
C MET A 389 2.99 -3.17 20.20
N LEU A 390 3.86 -3.90 20.92
CA LEU A 390 3.57 -4.46 22.24
C LEU A 390 4.56 -4.08 23.34
N GLU A 391 5.48 -3.17 23.06
CA GLU A 391 6.64 -2.86 23.88
C GLU A 391 7.77 -3.92 23.76
N GLY A 392 9.00 -3.44 23.71
CA GLY A 392 10.21 -4.26 23.83
C GLY A 392 10.78 -4.78 22.50
N TRP A 393 10.17 -4.47 21.36
CA TRP A 393 10.70 -4.91 20.05
C TRP A 393 12.03 -4.25 19.70
N TYR A 394 12.39 -3.18 20.41
CA TYR A 394 13.63 -2.43 20.18
C TYR A 394 14.50 -2.34 21.46
N TYR A 395 14.28 -3.19 22.49
CA TYR A 395 15.05 -3.20 23.72
C TYR A 395 16.46 -3.80 23.52
N ASP A 396 17.26 -3.14 22.68
CA ASP A 396 18.67 -3.41 22.43
C ASP A 396 19.35 -2.09 22.07
N ASP A 397 20.34 -1.67 22.87
CA ASP A 397 21.06 -0.40 22.67
C ASP A 397 21.66 -0.28 21.26
N ARG A 398 22.08 -1.39 20.67
CA ARG A 398 22.65 -1.42 19.32
C ARG A 398 21.58 -1.15 18.24
N LEU A 399 20.32 -1.60 18.45
CA LEU A 399 19.20 -1.23 17.58
C LEU A 399 18.87 0.24 17.71
N MET A 400 18.87 0.79 18.92
CA MET A 400 18.67 2.23 19.13
C MET A 400 19.80 3.07 18.53
N ASP A 401 21.03 2.60 18.56
CA ASP A 401 22.13 3.21 17.81
C ASP A 401 21.91 3.20 16.31
N GLU A 402 21.35 2.13 15.74
CA GLU A 402 21.00 2.09 14.32
C GLU A 402 19.83 3.04 14.01
N VAL A 403 18.78 3.10 14.83
CA VAL A 403 17.71 4.11 14.71
C VAL A 403 18.30 5.52 14.66
N ARG A 404 19.22 5.85 15.57
CA ARG A 404 19.91 7.15 15.58
C ARG A 404 20.69 7.40 14.28
N ARG A 405 21.42 6.39 13.77
CA ARG A 405 22.17 6.50 12.51
C ARG A 405 21.25 6.75 11.33
N LEU A 406 20.14 6.00 11.22
CA LEU A 406 19.16 6.15 10.14
C LEU A 406 18.47 7.53 10.21
N ARG A 407 18.15 8.02 11.39
CA ARG A 407 17.62 9.37 11.58
C ARG A 407 18.61 10.45 11.13
N LEU A 408 19.87 10.37 11.58
CA LEU A 408 20.91 11.31 11.16
C LEU A 408 21.18 11.25 9.66
N LEU A 409 21.08 10.06 9.08
CA LEU A 409 21.18 9.88 7.64
C LEU A 409 20.03 10.56 6.91
N SER A 410 18.79 10.38 7.38
CA SER A 410 17.61 11.05 6.81
C SER A 410 17.77 12.57 6.84
N GLU A 411 18.21 13.14 7.97
CA GLU A 411 18.46 14.57 8.11
C GLU A 411 19.56 15.06 7.15
N ARG A 412 20.66 14.32 7.01
CA ARG A 412 21.75 14.65 6.05
C ARG A 412 21.28 14.67 4.60
N LEU A 413 20.34 13.81 4.27
CA LEU A 413 19.81 13.67 2.91
C LEU A 413 18.59 14.58 2.65
N ASP A 414 18.05 15.24 3.65
CA ASP A 414 16.78 16.00 3.52
C ASP A 414 16.85 17.14 2.50
N SER A 415 18.01 17.74 2.31
CA SER A 415 18.26 18.82 1.34
C SER A 415 18.39 18.36 -0.11
N LEU A 416 18.45 17.05 -0.36
CA LEU A 416 18.55 16.53 -1.73
C LEU A 416 17.20 16.61 -2.45
N GLU A 417 17.25 16.93 -3.73
CA GLU A 417 16.14 16.62 -4.62
C GLU A 417 16.08 15.12 -4.84
N MET A 418 14.88 14.54 -4.71
CA MET A 418 14.64 13.10 -4.81
C MET A 418 13.45 12.84 -5.76
N ASN A 419 13.55 13.28 -7.01
CA ASN A 419 12.55 12.92 -7.99
C ASN A 419 12.66 11.46 -8.37
N SER A 420 11.56 10.85 -8.82
CA SER A 420 11.61 9.50 -9.33
C SER A 420 12.46 9.43 -10.61
N ALA A 421 13.43 8.52 -10.63
CA ALA A 421 14.25 8.19 -11.79
C ALA A 421 13.68 7.01 -12.60
N SER A 422 12.44 6.58 -12.34
CA SER A 422 11.81 5.45 -13.02
C SER A 422 11.53 5.76 -14.48
N GLU A 423 11.89 4.83 -15.35
CA GLU A 423 11.56 4.83 -16.78
C GLU A 423 10.42 3.85 -17.10
N ILE A 424 9.89 3.16 -16.08
CA ILE A 424 8.77 2.21 -16.16
C ILE A 424 7.59 2.78 -15.39
N CYS A 425 6.43 2.85 -16.05
CA CYS A 425 5.14 3.15 -15.45
C CYS A 425 4.32 1.88 -15.34
N VAL A 426 3.93 1.49 -14.14
CA VAL A 426 3.05 0.34 -13.87
C VAL A 426 1.68 0.86 -13.48
N LEU A 427 0.64 0.33 -14.10
CA LEU A 427 -0.74 0.74 -13.90
C LEU A 427 -1.58 -0.43 -13.39
N ALA A 428 -2.23 -0.22 -12.24
CA ALA A 428 -3.23 -1.13 -11.68
C ALA A 428 -4.61 -0.47 -11.72
N ASP A 429 -5.63 -1.24 -12.07
CA ASP A 429 -7.00 -0.75 -12.25
C ASP A 429 -7.95 -1.33 -11.21
N CYS A 430 -8.35 -0.51 -10.23
CA CYS A 430 -9.34 -0.89 -9.23
C CYS A 430 -10.72 -1.12 -9.83
N GLU A 431 -11.11 -0.36 -10.86
CA GLU A 431 -12.40 -0.48 -11.53
C GLU A 431 -12.55 -1.84 -12.22
N SER A 432 -11.50 -2.31 -12.90
CA SER A 432 -11.48 -3.61 -13.58
C SER A 432 -11.71 -4.80 -12.63
N LEU A 433 -11.38 -4.66 -11.35
CA LEU A 433 -11.58 -5.73 -10.37
C LEU A 433 -13.06 -6.00 -10.07
N TYR A 434 -13.95 -5.03 -10.25
CA TYR A 434 -15.38 -5.25 -10.05
C TYR A 434 -15.97 -6.28 -11.01
N TYR A 435 -15.31 -6.52 -12.16
CA TYR A 435 -15.71 -7.41 -13.21
C TYR A 435 -15.06 -8.80 -13.18
N VAL A 436 -14.34 -9.13 -12.10
CA VAL A 436 -13.63 -10.41 -11.99
C VAL A 436 -14.24 -11.27 -10.89
N ASN A 437 -14.40 -12.57 -11.12
CA ASN A 437 -14.86 -13.50 -10.08
C ASN A 437 -13.93 -13.50 -8.86
N LYS A 438 -14.49 -13.38 -7.66
CA LYS A 438 -13.74 -13.31 -6.39
C LYS A 438 -12.80 -14.49 -6.18
N CYS A 439 -13.23 -15.70 -6.57
CA CYS A 439 -12.45 -16.93 -6.39
C CYS A 439 -11.53 -17.26 -7.57
N SER A 440 -11.31 -16.30 -8.50
CA SER A 440 -10.50 -16.57 -9.70
C SER A 440 -8.99 -16.56 -9.44
N GLY A 441 -8.54 -15.91 -8.37
CA GLY A 441 -7.11 -15.66 -8.11
C GLY A 441 -6.46 -14.68 -9.09
N MET A 442 -7.24 -13.94 -9.88
CA MET A 442 -6.71 -12.96 -10.85
C MET A 442 -6.05 -11.76 -10.18
N ASN A 443 -6.62 -11.28 -9.07
CA ASN A 443 -6.00 -10.20 -8.29
C ASN A 443 -4.65 -10.63 -7.68
N ASP A 444 -4.53 -11.90 -7.27
CA ASP A 444 -3.26 -12.42 -6.79
C ASP A 444 -2.25 -12.50 -7.93
N GLU A 445 -2.61 -13.11 -9.06
CA GLU A 445 -1.74 -13.25 -10.22
C GLU A 445 -1.22 -11.92 -10.76
N LEU A 446 -2.10 -10.93 -10.91
CA LEU A 446 -1.81 -9.70 -11.66
C LEU A 446 -1.38 -8.53 -10.79
N ILE A 447 -1.72 -8.53 -9.51
CA ILE A 447 -1.48 -7.40 -8.61
C ILE A 447 -0.59 -7.81 -7.45
N THR A 448 -1.10 -8.67 -6.52
CA THR A 448 -0.39 -8.89 -5.26
C THR A 448 0.89 -9.69 -5.43
N GLU A 449 0.88 -10.75 -6.23
CA GLU A 449 2.08 -11.58 -6.48
C GLU A 449 2.94 -11.06 -7.65
N GLN A 450 2.35 -10.31 -8.60
CA GLN A 450 3.14 -9.70 -9.68
C GLN A 450 4.24 -8.78 -9.17
N ARG A 451 4.12 -8.27 -7.94
CA ARG A 451 5.18 -7.46 -7.30
C ARG A 451 6.51 -8.21 -7.18
N GLU A 452 6.50 -9.54 -7.10
CA GLU A 452 7.75 -10.32 -7.08
C GLU A 452 8.56 -10.09 -8.36
N GLY A 453 7.92 -10.22 -9.51
CA GLY A 453 8.56 -9.95 -10.80
C GLY A 453 9.01 -8.49 -10.94
N LEU A 454 8.16 -7.55 -10.53
CA LEU A 454 8.46 -6.11 -10.59
C LEU A 454 9.60 -5.72 -9.64
N GLY A 455 9.58 -6.18 -8.39
CA GLY A 455 10.57 -5.84 -7.37
C GLY A 455 11.98 -6.40 -7.67
N ARG A 456 12.07 -7.43 -8.53
CA ARG A 456 13.32 -8.12 -8.89
C ARG A 456 13.74 -7.92 -10.34
N LEU A 457 13.05 -7.06 -11.10
CA LEU A 457 13.40 -6.85 -12.51
C LEU A 457 14.74 -6.12 -12.72
N GLY A 458 15.26 -5.41 -11.70
CA GLY A 458 16.55 -4.73 -11.75
C GLY A 458 16.50 -3.28 -12.24
N ALA A 459 15.32 -2.70 -12.37
CA ALA A 459 15.08 -1.28 -12.62
C ALA A 459 13.94 -0.76 -11.74
N PRO A 460 13.95 0.54 -11.35
CA PRO A 460 12.85 1.14 -10.60
C PRO A 460 11.61 1.29 -11.47
N TYR A 461 10.44 1.31 -10.82
CA TYR A 461 9.16 1.61 -11.47
C TYR A 461 8.31 2.52 -10.59
N ASP A 462 7.48 3.33 -11.23
CA ASP A 462 6.42 4.07 -10.56
C ASP A 462 5.09 3.31 -10.72
N LEU A 463 4.29 3.28 -9.65
CA LEU A 463 3.07 2.49 -9.56
C LEU A 463 1.85 3.40 -9.36
N TYR A 464 0.98 3.44 -10.36
CA TYR A 464 -0.19 4.30 -10.39
C TYR A 464 -1.50 3.55 -10.54
N SER A 465 -2.59 4.20 -10.13
CA SER A 465 -3.93 3.83 -10.53
C SER A 465 -4.17 4.17 -12.01
N MET A 466 -4.99 3.36 -12.68
CA MET A 466 -5.46 3.69 -14.03
C MET A 466 -6.23 5.03 -14.10
N SER A 467 -6.82 5.48 -13.01
CA SER A 467 -7.50 6.78 -12.91
C SER A 467 -6.52 7.97 -13.03
N ASP A 468 -5.25 7.77 -12.69
CA ASP A 468 -4.22 8.81 -12.77
C ASP A 468 -3.69 9.05 -14.18
N LEU A 469 -3.97 8.16 -15.12
CA LEU A 469 -3.41 8.19 -16.48
C LEU A 469 -3.52 9.56 -17.17
N PRO A 470 -4.60 10.35 -17.01
CA PRO A 470 -4.68 11.71 -17.55
C PRO A 470 -3.66 12.70 -16.97
N SER A 471 -3.19 12.46 -15.75
CA SER A 471 -2.33 13.35 -14.95
C SER A 471 -0.86 12.95 -14.94
N ILE A 472 -0.54 11.74 -15.40
CA ILE A 472 0.82 11.21 -15.46
C ILE A 472 1.63 11.96 -16.52
N ASP A 473 2.88 12.29 -16.20
CA ASP A 473 3.86 12.74 -17.20
C ASP A 473 4.31 11.57 -18.06
N ILE A 474 3.59 11.33 -19.17
CA ILE A 474 3.79 10.20 -20.06
C ILE A 474 5.18 10.24 -20.72
N GLU A 475 5.72 11.44 -20.99
CA GLU A 475 6.98 11.60 -21.69
C GLU A 475 8.21 11.10 -20.88
N LYS A 476 8.05 10.98 -19.57
CA LYS A 476 9.08 10.46 -18.66
C LYS A 476 9.38 8.96 -18.93
N TYR A 477 8.38 8.18 -19.36
CA TYR A 477 8.45 6.73 -19.35
C TYR A 477 8.76 6.14 -20.73
N LYS A 478 9.57 5.08 -20.75
CA LYS A 478 9.89 4.27 -21.93
C LYS A 478 9.01 3.01 -22.04
N LEU A 479 8.59 2.46 -20.88
CA LEU A 479 7.77 1.27 -20.80
C LEU A 479 6.56 1.49 -19.90
N PHE A 480 5.36 1.18 -20.40
CA PHE A 480 4.12 1.14 -19.65
C PHE A 480 3.68 -0.31 -19.46
N ILE A 481 3.36 -0.72 -18.23
CA ILE A 481 2.87 -2.05 -17.89
C ILE A 481 1.45 -1.94 -17.35
N PHE A 482 0.48 -2.47 -18.07
CA PHE A 482 -0.93 -2.51 -17.71
C PHE A 482 -1.25 -3.88 -17.09
N LEU A 483 -1.38 -3.93 -15.76
CA LEU A 483 -1.52 -5.21 -15.04
C LEU A 483 -2.89 -5.87 -15.28
N ASN A 484 -3.97 -5.08 -15.19
CA ASN A 484 -5.34 -5.60 -15.20
C ASN A 484 -6.34 -4.63 -15.84
N ALA A 485 -5.98 -3.97 -16.91
CA ALA A 485 -6.79 -2.96 -17.60
C ALA A 485 -7.94 -3.58 -18.42
N TYR A 486 -8.87 -4.32 -17.79
CA TYR A 486 -9.93 -5.06 -18.47
C TYR A 486 -11.07 -4.21 -18.97
N SER A 487 -11.36 -3.10 -18.27
CA SER A 487 -12.46 -2.19 -18.60
C SER A 487 -11.90 -0.77 -18.68
N LEU A 488 -11.72 -0.28 -19.90
CA LEU A 488 -11.23 1.08 -20.13
C LEU A 488 -12.37 2.05 -20.39
N THR A 489 -12.29 3.24 -19.80
CA THR A 489 -13.11 4.37 -20.22
C THR A 489 -12.68 4.85 -21.62
N ASP A 490 -13.56 5.54 -22.32
CA ASP A 490 -13.23 6.11 -23.64
C ASP A 490 -12.05 7.08 -23.56
N GLU A 491 -11.94 7.83 -22.47
CA GLU A 491 -10.82 8.76 -22.21
C GLU A 491 -9.50 8.01 -22.00
N GLN A 492 -9.48 6.99 -21.14
CA GLN A 492 -8.29 6.16 -20.93
C GLN A 492 -7.85 5.48 -22.23
N ARG A 493 -8.79 4.92 -22.98
CA ARG A 493 -8.53 4.29 -24.26
C ARG A 493 -7.93 5.29 -25.26
N ARG A 494 -8.45 6.51 -25.31
CA ARG A 494 -7.94 7.60 -26.14
C ARG A 494 -6.52 7.98 -25.76
N ILE A 495 -6.25 8.20 -24.46
CA ILE A 495 -4.91 8.56 -23.96
C ILE A 495 -3.91 7.44 -24.28
N ILE A 496 -4.27 6.19 -24.07
CA ILE A 496 -3.41 5.04 -24.39
C ILE A 496 -3.04 5.06 -25.87
N LYS A 497 -4.03 5.16 -26.75
CA LYS A 497 -3.80 5.12 -28.22
C LYS A 497 -3.03 6.33 -28.74
N GLU A 498 -3.35 7.55 -28.27
CA GLU A 498 -2.82 8.79 -28.85
C GLU A 498 -1.52 9.25 -28.20
N ARG A 499 -1.29 8.94 -26.91
CA ARG A 499 -0.16 9.46 -26.16
C ARG A 499 0.79 8.38 -25.67
N VAL A 500 0.28 7.27 -25.10
CA VAL A 500 1.12 6.20 -24.56
C VAL A 500 1.72 5.37 -25.70
N MET A 501 0.89 4.94 -26.66
CA MET A 501 1.32 4.16 -27.83
C MET A 501 1.87 5.09 -28.93
N SER A 502 2.89 5.86 -28.62
CA SER A 502 3.55 6.80 -29.54
C SER A 502 4.93 7.19 -29.04
N GLY A 503 5.71 7.92 -29.83
CA GLY A 503 6.96 8.55 -29.39
C GLY A 503 8.07 7.57 -29.00
N GLY A 504 8.16 6.40 -29.62
CA GLY A 504 9.18 5.39 -29.35
C GLY A 504 8.93 4.55 -28.10
N ARG A 505 7.79 4.72 -27.42
CA ARG A 505 7.46 4.02 -26.17
C ARG A 505 7.04 2.57 -26.40
N SER A 506 7.21 1.76 -25.37
CA SER A 506 6.75 0.38 -25.32
C SER A 506 5.60 0.21 -24.33
N THR A 507 4.66 -0.67 -24.64
CA THR A 507 3.56 -1.03 -23.75
C THR A 507 3.53 -2.55 -23.54
N LEU A 508 3.30 -3.01 -22.32
CA LEU A 508 3.02 -4.40 -22.00
C LEU A 508 1.59 -4.49 -21.45
N PHE A 509 0.74 -5.19 -22.14
CA PHE A 509 -0.61 -5.52 -21.69
C PHE A 509 -0.68 -6.98 -21.24
N VAL A 510 -1.41 -7.23 -20.14
CA VAL A 510 -1.55 -8.56 -19.56
C VAL A 510 -3.00 -9.02 -19.58
N GLY A 511 -3.23 -10.28 -19.96
CA GLY A 511 -4.51 -10.95 -19.91
C GLY A 511 -5.51 -10.48 -20.99
N ALA A 512 -6.51 -9.72 -20.62
CA ALA A 512 -7.60 -9.33 -21.50
C ALA A 512 -7.85 -7.79 -21.48
N PRO A 513 -6.90 -6.96 -21.91
CA PRO A 513 -7.04 -5.50 -21.83
C PRO A 513 -8.22 -5.02 -22.71
N ASP A 514 -9.03 -4.10 -22.19
CA ASP A 514 -10.22 -3.54 -22.85
C ASP A 514 -11.28 -4.59 -23.28
N TYR A 515 -11.28 -5.76 -22.63
CA TYR A 515 -12.20 -6.84 -22.95
C TYR A 515 -13.64 -6.53 -22.57
N ILE A 516 -13.84 -5.70 -21.57
CA ILE A 516 -15.13 -5.40 -20.93
C ILE A 516 -15.57 -3.97 -21.26
N SER A 517 -16.84 -3.82 -21.61
CA SER A 517 -17.50 -2.52 -21.83
C SER A 517 -18.94 -2.57 -21.31
N ASP A 518 -19.65 -1.45 -21.32
CA ASP A 518 -21.08 -1.35 -21.00
C ASP A 518 -21.98 -2.26 -21.88
N ARG A 519 -21.44 -2.72 -23.03
CA ARG A 519 -22.14 -3.60 -24.00
C ARG A 519 -21.83 -5.08 -23.80
N GLY A 520 -21.09 -5.45 -22.76
CA GLY A 520 -20.64 -6.81 -22.49
C GLY A 520 -19.16 -7.02 -22.83
N VAL A 521 -18.78 -8.29 -23.01
CA VAL A 521 -17.39 -8.71 -23.27
C VAL A 521 -17.11 -8.86 -24.76
N SER A 522 -15.91 -8.47 -25.21
CA SER A 522 -15.55 -8.49 -26.64
C SER A 522 -14.06 -8.68 -26.88
N LEU A 523 -13.68 -9.81 -27.48
CA LEU A 523 -12.30 -10.05 -27.91
C LEU A 523 -11.86 -9.07 -29.01
N ALA A 524 -12.78 -8.64 -29.87
CA ALA A 524 -12.48 -7.68 -30.93
C ALA A 524 -11.99 -6.32 -30.39
N ARG A 525 -12.42 -5.91 -29.20
CA ARG A 525 -11.89 -4.68 -28.53
C ARG A 525 -10.44 -4.86 -28.10
N VAL A 526 -10.11 -6.03 -27.57
CA VAL A 526 -8.72 -6.40 -27.20
C VAL A 526 -7.83 -6.36 -28.43
N GLU A 527 -8.26 -7.03 -29.53
CA GLU A 527 -7.52 -7.06 -30.79
C GLU A 527 -7.31 -5.66 -31.39
N GLU A 528 -8.33 -4.81 -31.33
CA GLU A 528 -8.25 -3.43 -31.82
C GLU A 528 -7.28 -2.57 -30.98
N LEU A 529 -7.25 -2.77 -29.66
CA LEU A 529 -6.32 -2.06 -28.77
C LEU A 529 -4.88 -2.50 -29.02
N LEU A 530 -4.64 -3.82 -29.03
CA LEU A 530 -3.31 -4.41 -29.19
C LEU A 530 -2.78 -4.29 -30.63
N GLY A 531 -3.65 -4.22 -31.62
CA GLY A 531 -3.30 -4.37 -33.02
C GLY A 531 -2.79 -5.78 -33.37
N MET A 532 -3.23 -6.80 -32.62
CA MET A 532 -2.89 -8.23 -32.79
C MET A 532 -4.14 -9.06 -32.85
N LYS A 533 -4.13 -10.15 -33.62
CA LYS A 533 -5.22 -11.14 -33.60
C LYS A 533 -5.00 -12.12 -32.46
N LEU A 534 -6.07 -12.36 -31.72
CA LEU A 534 -6.09 -13.31 -30.62
C LEU A 534 -7.10 -14.43 -30.90
N SER A 535 -6.89 -15.57 -30.26
CA SER A 535 -7.85 -16.66 -30.22
C SER A 535 -7.94 -17.21 -28.80
N ARG A 536 -9.11 -17.75 -28.44
CA ARG A 536 -9.30 -18.44 -27.17
C ARG A 536 -8.62 -19.80 -27.22
N LEU A 537 -7.90 -20.18 -26.15
CA LEU A 537 -7.37 -21.54 -25.99
C LEU A 537 -8.52 -22.56 -25.92
N GLY A 538 -8.33 -23.70 -26.55
CA GLY A 538 -9.28 -24.81 -26.46
C GLY A 538 -9.27 -25.49 -25.08
N VAL A 539 -8.11 -25.52 -24.44
CA VAL A 539 -7.89 -25.93 -23.05
C VAL A 539 -7.05 -24.88 -22.39
N ASP A 540 -7.57 -24.26 -21.32
CA ASP A 540 -6.88 -23.19 -20.61
C ASP A 540 -5.62 -23.70 -19.89
N GLU A 541 -4.57 -22.89 -19.88
CA GLU A 541 -3.25 -23.21 -19.29
C GLU A 541 -2.82 -22.13 -18.28
N ALA A 542 -2.07 -22.53 -17.25
CA ALA A 542 -1.59 -21.65 -16.20
C ALA A 542 -0.08 -21.36 -16.27
N ARG A 543 0.64 -21.91 -17.25
CA ARG A 543 2.11 -21.77 -17.36
C ARG A 543 2.52 -21.45 -18.78
N SER A 544 3.45 -20.50 -18.86
CA SER A 544 4.08 -20.05 -20.10
C SER A 544 5.60 -20.05 -19.98
N MET A 545 6.28 -20.10 -21.10
CA MET A 545 7.70 -19.85 -21.24
C MET A 545 7.89 -18.52 -21.98
N GLY A 546 8.62 -17.57 -21.42
CA GLY A 546 9.02 -16.32 -22.08
C GLY A 546 10.53 -16.13 -22.01
N PHE A 547 11.20 -15.86 -23.10
CA PHE A 547 12.66 -15.74 -23.17
C PHE A 547 13.40 -16.92 -22.51
N GLY A 548 12.83 -18.12 -22.54
CA GLY A 548 13.39 -19.31 -21.89
C GLY A 548 13.08 -19.45 -20.40
N THR A 549 12.35 -18.54 -19.80
CA THR A 549 11.97 -18.54 -18.36
C THR A 549 10.49 -18.87 -18.20
N GLU A 550 10.18 -19.79 -17.28
CA GLU A 550 8.80 -20.14 -16.94
C GLU A 550 8.14 -19.07 -16.07
N TYR A 551 6.86 -18.78 -16.32
CA TYR A 551 6.03 -17.90 -15.51
C TYR A 551 4.54 -18.31 -15.54
N GLY A 552 3.73 -17.69 -14.69
CA GLY A 552 2.32 -17.93 -14.49
C GLY A 552 1.98 -18.26 -13.04
N TYR A 553 0.70 -18.30 -12.68
CA TYR A 553 0.24 -18.40 -11.29
C TYR A 553 -0.94 -19.34 -11.11
N GLY A 554 -0.92 -20.15 -10.05
CA GLY A 554 -2.05 -20.96 -9.63
C GLY A 554 -2.52 -21.97 -10.66
N GLU A 555 -3.84 -22.07 -10.83
CA GLU A 555 -4.54 -22.96 -11.77
C GLU A 555 -4.91 -22.21 -13.06
N ALA A 556 -5.20 -22.96 -14.11
CA ALA A 556 -5.68 -22.42 -15.37
C ALA A 556 -7.01 -21.69 -15.21
N LYS A 557 -7.16 -20.56 -15.89
CA LYS A 557 -8.32 -19.67 -15.81
C LYS A 557 -9.00 -19.53 -17.16
N SER A 558 -10.32 -19.50 -17.16
CA SER A 558 -11.12 -19.41 -18.39
C SER A 558 -11.86 -18.07 -18.48
N PRO A 559 -11.79 -17.34 -19.58
CA PRO A 559 -11.07 -17.66 -20.82
C PRO A 559 -9.58 -17.29 -20.73
N THR A 560 -8.73 -18.08 -21.39
CA THR A 560 -7.34 -17.71 -21.71
C THR A 560 -7.21 -17.48 -23.21
N PHE A 561 -6.51 -16.43 -23.61
CA PHE A 561 -6.28 -16.07 -25.00
C PHE A 561 -4.83 -16.32 -25.40
N PHE A 562 -4.60 -16.63 -26.68
CA PHE A 562 -3.26 -16.74 -27.26
C PHE A 562 -3.17 -15.89 -28.53
N ILE A 563 -1.96 -15.50 -28.88
CA ILE A 563 -1.68 -14.73 -30.09
C ILE A 563 -1.78 -15.67 -31.30
N ASN A 564 -2.75 -15.38 -32.19
CA ASN A 564 -2.99 -16.11 -33.45
C ASN A 564 -2.76 -15.15 -34.63
N ASP A 565 -1.56 -14.59 -34.71
CA ASP A 565 -1.17 -13.57 -35.68
C ASP A 565 0.27 -13.80 -36.16
N GLU A 566 0.44 -14.09 -37.44
CA GLU A 566 1.76 -14.36 -38.03
C GLU A 566 2.66 -13.11 -38.10
N SER A 567 2.09 -11.91 -37.99
CA SER A 567 2.84 -10.66 -38.02
C SER A 567 3.54 -10.32 -36.67
N VAL A 568 3.16 -11.05 -35.60
CA VAL A 568 3.69 -10.82 -34.25
C VAL A 568 4.99 -11.59 -34.05
N LEU A 569 6.00 -10.91 -33.51
CA LEU A 569 7.23 -11.56 -33.07
C LEU A 569 6.93 -12.41 -31.83
N ARG A 570 7.12 -13.71 -31.97
CA ARG A 570 6.93 -14.68 -30.87
C ARG A 570 8.08 -14.57 -29.87
N LEU A 571 7.75 -14.30 -28.61
CA LEU A 571 8.72 -14.19 -27.50
C LEU A 571 8.51 -15.28 -26.45
N GLY A 572 7.35 -15.96 -26.49
CA GLY A 572 7.03 -17.01 -25.55
C GLY A 572 5.84 -17.85 -25.98
N GLU A 573 5.64 -18.97 -25.27
CA GLU A 573 4.60 -19.96 -25.60
C GLU A 573 4.03 -20.64 -24.35
N PHE A 574 2.81 -21.10 -24.41
CA PHE A 574 2.21 -21.98 -23.42
C PHE A 574 2.95 -23.30 -23.34
N LYS A 575 3.15 -23.81 -22.14
CA LYS A 575 3.97 -25.03 -21.91
C LYS A 575 3.37 -26.30 -22.50
N GLN A 576 2.04 -26.43 -22.57
CA GLN A 576 1.40 -27.65 -23.01
C GLN A 576 1.02 -27.58 -24.49
N SER A 577 0.34 -26.49 -24.90
CA SER A 577 -0.13 -26.38 -26.30
C SER A 577 0.94 -25.84 -27.25
N GLY A 578 1.99 -25.18 -26.75
CA GLY A 578 2.96 -24.49 -27.60
C GLY A 578 2.39 -23.28 -28.34
N GLN A 579 1.16 -22.84 -28.02
CA GLN A 579 0.58 -21.63 -28.59
C GLN A 579 1.30 -20.38 -28.10
N CYS A 580 1.35 -19.33 -28.93
CA CYS A 580 2.03 -18.08 -28.58
C CYS A 580 1.35 -17.36 -27.43
N SER A 581 2.00 -17.27 -26.27
CA SER A 581 1.48 -16.63 -25.05
C SER A 581 2.10 -15.28 -24.76
N LEU A 582 3.30 -15.01 -25.30
CA LEU A 582 3.99 -13.74 -25.21
C LEU A 582 4.49 -13.33 -26.58
N GLY A 583 4.20 -12.11 -26.98
CA GLY A 583 4.65 -11.60 -28.28
C GLY A 583 4.67 -10.09 -28.35
N SER A 584 5.28 -9.56 -29.41
CA SER A 584 5.34 -8.13 -29.65
C SER A 584 5.08 -7.79 -31.12
N VAL A 585 4.55 -6.59 -31.32
CA VAL A 585 4.42 -5.95 -32.64
C VAL A 585 5.03 -4.55 -32.60
N ASP A 586 5.96 -4.31 -33.50
CA ASP A 586 6.52 -3.00 -33.74
C ASP A 586 5.66 -2.24 -34.77
N ARG A 587 5.26 -1.02 -34.42
CA ARG A 587 4.44 -0.12 -35.24
C ARG A 587 5.26 1.06 -35.80
N GLY A 588 6.57 1.05 -35.61
CA GLY A 588 7.51 2.06 -36.07
C GLY A 588 7.72 3.19 -35.08
N ASP A 589 6.66 3.76 -34.53
CA ASP A 589 6.71 4.80 -33.51
C ASP A 589 6.43 4.33 -32.08
N HIS A 590 6.03 3.06 -31.93
CA HIS A 590 5.83 2.38 -30.63
C HIS A 590 5.86 0.86 -30.78
N THR A 591 6.09 0.17 -29.66
CA THR A 591 6.05 -1.30 -29.59
C THR A 591 5.01 -1.76 -28.60
N VAL A 592 4.15 -2.71 -29.00
CA VAL A 592 3.16 -3.34 -28.14
C VAL A 592 3.60 -4.75 -27.80
N TYR A 593 3.78 -5.04 -26.51
CA TYR A 593 3.94 -6.37 -25.95
C TYR A 593 2.60 -6.84 -25.37
N TYR A 594 2.31 -8.11 -25.53
CA TYR A 594 1.16 -8.77 -24.92
C TYR A 594 1.58 -10.07 -24.26
N SER A 595 1.15 -10.26 -22.99
CA SER A 595 1.26 -11.52 -22.27
C SER A 595 -0.12 -12.07 -21.94
N SER A 596 -0.37 -13.32 -22.28
CA SER A 596 -1.63 -14.02 -21.96
C SER A 596 -1.82 -14.27 -20.48
N LEU A 597 -0.74 -14.43 -19.71
CA LEU A 597 -0.73 -14.72 -18.27
C LEU A 597 -0.01 -13.62 -17.51
N GLY A 598 -0.40 -13.45 -16.25
CA GLY A 598 0.28 -12.62 -15.27
C GLY A 598 1.33 -13.37 -14.47
N HIS A 599 1.72 -12.83 -13.31
CA HIS A 599 2.83 -13.27 -12.49
C HIS A 599 4.07 -13.51 -13.36
N ILE A 600 4.36 -12.50 -14.18
CA ILE A 600 5.46 -12.54 -15.14
C ILE A 600 6.77 -12.49 -14.34
N HIS A 601 7.65 -13.45 -14.60
CA HIS A 601 8.93 -13.57 -13.92
C HIS A 601 9.84 -12.36 -14.17
N ALA A 602 10.65 -12.01 -13.18
CA ALA A 602 11.56 -10.85 -13.22
C ALA A 602 12.47 -10.84 -14.47
N ASP A 603 12.99 -11.99 -14.88
CA ASP A 603 13.86 -12.09 -16.05
C ASP A 603 13.11 -11.78 -17.35
N VAL A 604 11.86 -12.20 -17.45
CA VAL A 604 10.99 -11.87 -18.61
C VAL A 604 10.71 -10.37 -18.66
N LEU A 605 10.35 -9.77 -17.51
CA LEU A 605 10.12 -8.32 -17.42
C LEU A 605 11.38 -7.54 -17.72
N ARG A 606 12.56 -8.02 -17.28
CA ARG A 606 13.86 -7.38 -17.52
C ARG A 606 14.21 -7.38 -19.00
N GLU A 607 13.95 -8.48 -19.72
CA GLU A 607 14.19 -8.54 -21.17
C GLU A 607 13.26 -7.56 -21.91
N ILE A 608 11.98 -7.49 -21.55
CA ILE A 608 11.05 -6.51 -22.13
C ILE A 608 11.51 -5.07 -21.82
N ALA A 609 11.91 -4.80 -20.59
CA ALA A 609 12.41 -3.47 -20.19
C ALA A 609 13.69 -3.10 -20.97
N ARG A 610 14.60 -4.06 -21.16
CA ARG A 610 15.83 -3.87 -21.96
C ARG A 610 15.51 -3.58 -23.43
N LEU A 611 14.59 -4.31 -24.02
CA LEU A 611 14.11 -4.06 -25.39
C LEU A 611 13.42 -2.71 -25.53
N ALA A 612 12.76 -2.23 -24.48
CA ALA A 612 12.17 -0.89 -24.39
C ALA A 612 13.21 0.23 -24.14
N GLY A 613 14.50 -0.12 -24.00
CA GLY A 613 15.57 0.86 -23.76
C GLY A 613 15.63 1.40 -22.32
N VAL A 614 14.99 0.70 -21.36
CA VAL A 614 15.04 1.04 -19.92
C VAL A 614 16.44 0.73 -19.37
N HIS A 615 16.96 1.62 -18.52
CA HIS A 615 18.23 1.37 -17.83
C HIS A 615 18.07 0.30 -16.76
N ILE A 616 18.85 -0.79 -16.88
CA ILE A 616 18.90 -1.89 -15.91
C ILE A 616 20.08 -1.66 -14.97
N TYR A 617 19.77 -1.39 -13.69
CA TYR A 617 20.78 -1.12 -12.65
C TYR A 617 21.46 -2.39 -12.12
N ALA A 618 20.72 -3.49 -12.03
CA ALA A 618 21.25 -4.76 -11.53
C ALA A 618 20.60 -5.95 -12.26
N GLU A 619 21.37 -7.02 -12.39
CA GLU A 619 20.96 -8.29 -12.99
C GLU A 619 20.60 -9.33 -11.92
N GLY A 620 20.16 -10.52 -12.36
CA GLY A 620 20.03 -11.69 -11.49
C GLY A 620 18.96 -11.59 -10.40
N GLY A 621 17.91 -10.77 -10.62
CA GLY A 621 16.82 -10.65 -9.65
C GLY A 621 17.16 -9.82 -8.42
N VAL A 622 18.22 -9.02 -8.46
CA VAL A 622 18.62 -8.12 -7.37
C VAL A 622 17.65 -6.92 -7.30
N PRO A 623 16.98 -6.71 -6.16
CA PRO A 623 16.14 -5.53 -5.94
C PRO A 623 16.93 -4.22 -5.98
N VAL A 624 16.32 -3.20 -6.59
CA VAL A 624 16.91 -1.86 -6.70
C VAL A 624 16.00 -0.79 -6.12
N TYR A 625 16.58 0.25 -5.53
CA TYR A 625 15.89 1.37 -4.89
C TYR A 625 16.52 2.66 -5.40
N VAL A 626 15.89 3.30 -6.38
CA VAL A 626 16.51 4.37 -7.14
C VAL A 626 15.62 5.60 -7.22
N ASN A 627 16.23 6.75 -7.03
CA ASN A 627 15.73 8.05 -7.45
C ASN A 627 16.89 8.84 -8.09
N ASP A 628 16.67 10.09 -8.45
CA ASP A 628 17.69 10.90 -9.14
C ASP A 628 18.94 11.20 -8.30
N ALA A 629 18.86 11.09 -6.97
CA ALA A 629 19.96 11.34 -6.04
C ALA A 629 20.66 10.07 -5.53
N LEU A 630 19.95 8.93 -5.50
CA LEU A 630 20.33 7.72 -4.77
C LEU A 630 20.12 6.46 -5.61
N ILE A 631 21.07 5.51 -5.54
CA ILE A 631 21.01 4.22 -6.21
C ILE A 631 21.29 3.11 -5.19
N GLY A 632 20.27 2.38 -4.79
CA GLY A 632 20.35 1.30 -3.80
C GLY A 632 20.16 -0.08 -4.41
N VAL A 633 20.81 -1.08 -3.81
CA VAL A 633 20.63 -2.51 -4.09
C VAL A 633 20.52 -3.29 -2.79
N TYR A 634 19.75 -4.38 -2.83
CA TYR A 634 19.65 -5.31 -1.71
C TYR A 634 19.93 -6.73 -2.18
N ASN A 635 21.05 -7.32 -1.73
CA ASN A 635 21.41 -8.69 -2.10
C ASN A 635 21.99 -9.45 -0.91
N THR A 636 21.29 -10.49 -0.48
CA THR A 636 21.67 -11.35 0.65
C THR A 636 22.66 -12.46 0.27
N ASP A 637 22.89 -12.68 -1.02
CA ASP A 637 23.86 -13.66 -1.49
C ASP A 637 25.29 -13.20 -1.24
N ASP A 638 26.14 -14.11 -0.80
CA ASP A 638 27.55 -13.83 -0.61
C ASP A 638 28.26 -13.55 -1.95
N GLY A 639 29.06 -12.50 -1.98
CA GLY A 639 29.84 -12.16 -3.16
C GLY A 639 29.88 -10.68 -3.48
N VAL A 640 29.64 -10.37 -4.73
CA VAL A 640 29.68 -9.01 -5.27
C VAL A 640 28.52 -8.80 -6.23
N THR A 641 27.79 -7.70 -6.04
CA THR A 641 26.76 -7.24 -6.99
C THR A 641 27.36 -6.18 -7.91
N ALA A 642 27.30 -6.42 -9.21
CA ALA A 642 27.63 -5.42 -10.21
C ALA A 642 26.43 -4.49 -10.40
N VAL A 643 26.62 -3.20 -10.16
CA VAL A 643 25.58 -2.16 -10.36
C VAL A 643 25.97 -1.32 -11.56
N SER A 644 25.05 -1.19 -12.51
CA SER A 644 25.19 -0.30 -13.67
C SER A 644 24.69 1.09 -13.28
N LEU A 645 25.54 2.09 -13.40
CA LEU A 645 25.27 3.46 -13.03
C LEU A 645 25.00 4.30 -14.31
N PRO A 646 24.10 5.29 -14.25
CA PRO A 646 23.82 6.13 -15.42
C PRO A 646 25.00 7.03 -15.81
N GLU A 647 25.89 7.35 -14.87
CA GLU A 647 27.02 8.24 -15.07
C GLU A 647 28.26 7.77 -14.29
N ASP A 648 29.42 8.02 -14.86
CA ASP A 648 30.69 7.86 -14.14
C ASP A 648 30.88 8.97 -13.10
N GLY A 649 31.66 8.69 -12.07
CA GLY A 649 31.94 9.66 -11.02
C GLY A 649 32.43 9.05 -9.72
N GLU A 650 32.44 9.86 -8.69
CA GLU A 650 32.71 9.46 -7.33
C GLU A 650 31.40 9.28 -6.55
N TYR A 651 31.21 8.12 -5.94
CA TYR A 651 30.03 7.76 -5.18
C TYR A 651 30.38 7.43 -3.73
N GLU A 652 29.54 7.85 -2.80
CA GLU A 652 29.58 7.46 -1.38
C GLU A 652 28.52 6.40 -1.11
N GLU A 653 28.89 5.28 -0.50
CA GLU A 653 27.93 4.33 0.08
C GLU A 653 27.45 4.89 1.42
N ILE A 654 26.15 5.21 1.54
CA ILE A 654 25.65 6.08 2.60
C ILE A 654 25.62 5.47 3.99
N PHE A 655 25.58 4.14 4.13
CA PHE A 655 25.56 3.47 5.44
C PHE A 655 26.96 3.30 6.03
N SER A 656 27.97 3.07 5.19
CA SER A 656 29.38 2.85 5.61
C SER A 656 30.28 4.08 5.43
N GLY A 657 29.87 5.03 4.59
CA GLY A 657 30.71 6.16 4.16
C GLY A 657 31.84 5.77 3.19
N LYS A 658 31.87 4.53 2.72
CA LYS A 658 32.89 4.08 1.76
C LYS A 658 32.71 4.76 0.41
N ARG A 659 33.82 5.15 -0.21
CA ARG A 659 33.82 5.81 -1.52
C ARG A 659 34.21 4.84 -2.64
N TYR A 660 33.56 5.02 -3.76
CA TYR A 660 33.78 4.28 -5.00
C TYR A 660 33.98 5.27 -6.15
N VAL A 661 35.01 5.04 -6.93
CA VAL A 661 35.21 5.76 -8.20
C VAL A 661 34.85 4.79 -9.32
N THR A 662 34.03 5.26 -10.25
CA THR A 662 33.49 4.43 -11.33
C THR A 662 34.07 4.86 -12.68
N GLU A 663 34.38 3.88 -13.46
CA GLU A 663 34.77 4.02 -14.86
C GLU A 663 33.90 3.06 -15.69
N CYS A 664 33.43 3.51 -16.85
CA CYS A 664 32.53 2.75 -17.72
C CYS A 664 31.16 2.42 -17.06
N GLY A 665 30.63 3.29 -16.18
CA GLY A 665 29.28 3.20 -15.62
C GLY A 665 29.03 1.98 -14.74
N LYS A 666 30.05 1.39 -14.10
CA LYS A 666 29.89 0.19 -13.27
C LYS A 666 30.60 0.30 -11.94
N VAL A 667 29.96 -0.25 -10.91
CA VAL A 667 30.54 -0.43 -9.57
C VAL A 667 30.26 -1.85 -9.08
N ALA A 668 31.23 -2.42 -8.38
CA ALA A 668 31.14 -3.73 -7.74
C ALA A 668 30.95 -3.54 -6.23
N LEU A 669 29.76 -3.87 -5.70
CA LEU A 669 29.41 -3.75 -4.30
C LEU A 669 29.52 -5.11 -3.60
N PRO A 670 30.23 -5.23 -2.47
CA PRO A 670 30.24 -6.46 -1.68
C PRO A 670 28.86 -6.72 -1.08
N THR A 671 28.39 -7.95 -1.11
CA THR A 671 27.06 -8.38 -0.64
C THR A 671 27.17 -9.49 0.42
N GLY A 672 26.06 -10.09 0.81
CA GLY A 672 26.00 -11.10 1.86
C GLY A 672 25.91 -10.50 3.26
N LYS A 673 27.05 -10.19 3.89
CA LYS A 673 27.07 -9.59 5.25
C LYS A 673 26.51 -8.17 5.33
N SER A 674 26.50 -7.45 4.22
CA SER A 674 25.93 -6.11 4.11
C SER A 674 25.04 -6.01 2.87
N PRO A 675 23.88 -6.69 2.86
CA PRO A 675 23.03 -6.77 1.69
C PRO A 675 22.45 -5.41 1.27
N ALA A 676 22.14 -4.53 2.23
CA ALA A 676 21.63 -3.20 1.97
C ALA A 676 22.79 -2.25 1.67
N GLN A 677 22.86 -1.77 0.44
CA GLN A 677 23.83 -0.77 0.01
C GLN A 677 23.17 0.30 -0.85
N MET A 678 23.47 1.56 -0.56
CA MET A 678 22.91 2.67 -1.31
C MET A 678 23.98 3.73 -1.59
N LEU A 679 24.12 4.04 -2.85
CA LEU A 679 25.08 4.98 -3.38
C LEU A 679 24.47 6.36 -3.55
N ARG A 680 25.24 7.38 -3.19
CA ARG A 680 25.00 8.79 -3.51
C ARG A 680 26.16 9.32 -4.35
N ARG A 681 25.88 9.95 -5.48
CA ARG A 681 26.91 10.64 -6.25
C ARG A 681 27.38 11.87 -5.51
N ILE A 682 28.72 12.07 -5.45
CA ILE A 682 29.34 13.23 -4.77
C ILE A 682 30.16 14.10 -5.71
N LYS A 683 30.59 13.57 -6.87
CA LYS A 683 31.27 14.30 -7.96
C LYS A 683 30.94 13.70 -9.31
#